data_21d27c2c376587d9a0f44a54a4ad9c45
#
_entry.id   21d27c2c376587d9a0f44a54a4ad9c45
#
_cell.length_a   1.000
_cell.length_b   1.000
_cell.length_c   1.000
_cell.angle_alpha   90.00
_cell.angle_beta   90.00
_cell.angle_gamma   90.00
#
_symmetry.space_group_name_H-M   'P 1'
#
loop_
_entity.id
_entity.type
_entity.pdbx_description
1 polymer ?
#
loop_
_entity_poly.entity_id
_entity_poly.type
_entity_poly.pdbx_seq_one_letter_code
_entity_poly.pdbx_strand_id
1 'polypeptide(L)'
;MSEKKWLTLILILYLLLGATYAVVTPVFEASDELWHYPMIRHLADGNPLPVQGADRVGPWKQQASQPPLYYYLSAALTFWIDTSDMEQVRWLNPHVDNGVITEDGNINLVVHDPNANQWQGTLLAVHVVRLFSVLLGGVTVYCTYLITQALLPGRSEVALGATAVNAFLPMFLFISGAVNNDNLVMALVGIALVMMLRFVQSKQPQTTKNWLVLGAVIGAAALAKFPGLALMFMALGTIFMVEWQQSERVATISLLLRLLGRTLLQWLIVAIPFVLIAGWWYYRNKVLYGDWLGWSAFFEVLGVRATPASLAQLWDERFGFMMSYWGLFGGVNVPMPMWIYSLLNWLVVLAVPGFGVYLYQVMKKWLLVIGYSQPPIPNNQSSITNNQSPISNLQSLIANLLNFVTRHFPLIVCLLWSIATIISLINWTTTTWSSQGRLVFAALSTLCALWLAGLVGWLPRRWATPIVAGLGVFMFAIAAAAPFLWIRPAYTVPAAPPAADMAFSEMDAVFGNQLRLLGYAVEQAAAQPGDPVWLHVQWEAIAPVDRDWSVFVHLNDPVLGRPIAQRDMYPGQGLLATQLLQPGQRWVDSYRLQLPQTAVAPATLDLTIGLYDFNTFERLPLASGQDALHLADIALEPVPGETPNPIHVNFENELTLIGFELSPRRVQPGETVSLTLYWEGQRPLTTDYTFFAQIVGEDTTRWAAQDLPVPTSRWPANQPQRVTFSLPLRDDTPANTYPIILGVYTQTADGGFDRLQTVTEDGRLTDDFFLLTLIRVD
;
A
#
# COMPACT_ATOMS: atom_id res chain seq x y z
N MET A 1 -37.62 6.34 -12.44
CA MET A 1 -36.84 7.55 -12.69
C MET A 1 -36.14 7.43 -14.05
N SER A 2 -35.93 8.59 -14.77
CA SER A 2 -35.12 8.56 -15.99
C SER A 2 -33.65 8.31 -15.67
N GLU A 3 -32.89 7.78 -16.64
CA GLU A 3 -31.43 7.56 -16.53
C GLU A 3 -30.69 8.79 -15.99
N LYS A 4 -30.99 9.98 -16.51
CA LYS A 4 -30.39 11.24 -16.04
C LYS A 4 -30.66 11.51 -14.55
N LYS A 5 -31.86 11.21 -14.05
CA LYS A 5 -32.21 11.40 -12.64
C LYS A 5 -31.45 10.44 -11.73
N TRP A 6 -31.22 9.19 -12.17
CA TRP A 6 -30.40 8.23 -11.43
C TRP A 6 -28.93 8.66 -11.41
N LEU A 7 -28.38 9.09 -12.54
CA LEU A 7 -27.01 9.61 -12.59
C LEU A 7 -26.82 10.83 -11.67
N THR A 8 -27.76 11.78 -11.71
CA THR A 8 -27.74 12.96 -10.83
C THR A 8 -27.79 12.54 -9.35
N LEU A 9 -28.64 11.57 -9.01
CA LEU A 9 -28.73 11.05 -7.63
C LEU A 9 -27.40 10.43 -7.18
N ILE A 10 -26.76 9.58 -8.01
CA ILE A 10 -25.48 8.97 -7.69
C ILE A 10 -24.40 10.05 -7.46
N LEU A 11 -24.35 11.08 -8.32
CA LEU A 11 -23.39 12.18 -8.17
C LEU A 11 -23.64 13.01 -6.91
N ILE A 12 -24.88 13.29 -6.57
CA ILE A 12 -25.23 14.00 -5.32
C ILE A 12 -24.84 13.17 -4.10
N LEU A 13 -25.19 11.87 -4.08
CA LEU A 13 -24.83 10.99 -2.98
C LEU A 13 -23.32 10.85 -2.85
N TYR A 14 -22.58 10.77 -3.97
CA TYR A 14 -21.12 10.78 -3.97
C TYR A 14 -20.55 12.05 -3.33
N LEU A 15 -21.04 13.24 -3.73
CA LEU A 15 -20.56 14.51 -3.17
C LEU A 15 -20.84 14.62 -1.67
N LEU A 16 -22.01 14.17 -1.22
CA LEU A 16 -22.37 14.16 0.20
C LEU A 16 -21.47 13.20 0.99
N LEU A 17 -21.28 11.98 0.49
CA LEU A 17 -20.38 11.02 1.13
C LEU A 17 -18.93 11.50 1.10
N GLY A 18 -18.44 11.98 -0.03
CA GLY A 18 -17.08 12.51 -0.14
C GLY A 18 -16.81 13.66 0.85
N ALA A 19 -17.77 14.58 0.99
CA ALA A 19 -17.69 15.63 2.01
C ALA A 19 -17.73 15.05 3.44
N THR A 20 -18.52 13.99 3.68
CA THR A 20 -18.55 13.29 4.98
C THR A 20 -17.19 12.68 5.31
N TYR A 21 -16.56 11.96 4.36
CA TYR A 21 -15.20 11.43 4.55
C TYR A 21 -14.18 12.54 4.79
N ALA A 22 -14.27 13.66 4.03
CA ALA A 22 -13.36 14.79 4.17
C ALA A 22 -13.40 15.46 5.55
N VAL A 23 -14.56 15.40 6.24
CA VAL A 23 -14.75 16.03 7.56
C VAL A 23 -14.57 15.04 8.70
N VAL A 24 -15.05 13.78 8.54
CA VAL A 24 -15.02 12.77 9.61
C VAL A 24 -13.61 12.19 9.81
N THR A 25 -12.84 12.03 8.72
CA THR A 25 -11.44 11.59 8.84
C THR A 25 -10.62 12.71 9.46
N PRO A 26 -9.95 12.47 10.61
CA PRO A 26 -9.11 13.52 11.22
C PRO A 26 -8.03 14.01 10.26
N VAL A 27 -7.62 15.26 10.39
CA VAL A 27 -6.62 15.86 9.48
C VAL A 27 -5.28 15.15 9.65
N PHE A 28 -4.62 14.84 8.53
CA PHE A 28 -3.36 14.09 8.44
C PHE A 28 -3.45 12.59 8.71
N GLU A 29 -4.62 12.03 9.00
CA GLU A 29 -4.79 10.58 9.17
C GLU A 29 -5.09 9.86 7.85
N ALA A 30 -5.36 10.58 6.78
CA ALA A 30 -5.46 9.95 5.46
C ALA A 30 -4.06 9.67 4.87
N SER A 31 -3.93 8.50 4.24
CA SER A 31 -2.64 8.06 3.65
C SER A 31 -1.98 9.16 2.81
N ASP A 32 -0.71 9.43 3.04
CA ASP A 32 0.16 10.41 2.38
C ASP A 32 -0.23 11.89 2.58
N GLU A 33 -1.40 12.20 3.13
CA GLU A 33 -1.84 13.59 3.35
C GLU A 33 -0.85 14.36 4.22
N LEU A 34 -0.29 13.70 5.22
CA LEU A 34 0.74 14.24 6.13
C LEU A 34 1.98 14.73 5.37
N TRP A 35 2.21 14.24 4.15
CA TRP A 35 3.34 14.59 3.29
C TRP A 35 2.93 15.49 2.10
N HIS A 36 1.71 15.34 1.59
CA HIS A 36 1.20 16.17 0.49
C HIS A 36 0.91 17.60 0.93
N TYR A 37 0.30 17.78 2.10
CA TYR A 37 -0.14 19.11 2.52
C TYR A 37 1.04 20.08 2.81
N PRO A 38 2.14 19.68 3.47
CA PRO A 38 3.29 20.56 3.64
C PRO A 38 3.86 21.10 2.32
N MET A 39 3.80 20.31 1.23
CA MET A 39 4.20 20.76 -0.10
C MET A 39 3.26 21.85 -0.63
N ILE A 40 1.94 21.72 -0.38
CA ILE A 40 0.94 22.74 -0.76
C ILE A 40 1.19 24.03 0.01
N ARG A 41 1.38 23.97 1.32
CA ARG A 41 1.68 25.11 2.17
C ARG A 41 2.94 25.82 1.70
N HIS A 42 4.04 25.09 1.46
CA HIS A 42 5.28 25.65 0.98
C HIS A 42 5.10 26.49 -0.28
N LEU A 43 4.28 26.01 -1.23
CA LEU A 43 3.97 26.77 -2.45
C LEU A 43 2.99 27.93 -2.20
N ALA A 44 2.04 27.78 -1.27
CA ALA A 44 1.10 28.83 -0.89
C ALA A 44 1.80 30.01 -0.21
N ASP A 45 2.89 29.75 0.52
CA ASP A 45 3.77 30.75 1.13
C ASP A 45 4.67 31.47 0.10
N GLY A 46 4.55 31.14 -1.20
CA GLY A 46 5.32 31.74 -2.29
C GLY A 46 6.72 31.20 -2.49
N ASN A 47 7.07 30.08 -1.84
CA ASN A 47 8.38 29.48 -1.98
C ASN A 47 8.53 28.73 -3.32
N PRO A 48 9.75 28.63 -3.86
CA PRO A 48 10.02 27.90 -5.09
C PRO A 48 9.87 26.38 -4.87
N LEU A 49 9.72 25.63 -5.98
CA LEU A 49 9.71 24.16 -5.94
C LEU A 49 10.98 23.63 -5.26
N PRO A 50 10.87 22.83 -4.21
CA PRO A 50 12.03 22.31 -3.50
C PRO A 50 12.84 21.35 -4.40
N VAL A 51 14.15 21.27 -4.12
CA VAL A 51 15.04 20.28 -4.71
C VAL A 51 15.15 19.11 -3.73
N GLN A 52 14.79 17.93 -4.18
CA GLN A 52 14.82 16.70 -3.39
C GLN A 52 16.23 16.12 -3.30
N GLY A 53 16.58 15.53 -2.16
CA GLY A 53 17.81 14.78 -1.93
C GLY A 53 17.79 14.20 -0.52
N ALA A 54 18.59 13.18 -0.23
CA ALA A 54 18.64 12.54 1.09
C ALA A 54 19.09 13.53 2.19
N ASP A 55 19.94 14.50 1.83
CA ASP A 55 20.44 15.56 2.71
C ASP A 55 19.46 16.75 2.86
N ARG A 56 18.35 16.76 2.12
CA ARG A 56 17.40 17.87 2.02
C ARG A 56 15.96 17.42 2.08
N VAL A 57 15.66 16.50 3.01
CA VAL A 57 14.31 15.99 3.20
C VAL A 57 13.50 16.99 4.02
N GLY A 58 12.53 17.66 3.36
CA GLY A 58 11.56 18.52 4.04
C GLY A 58 10.38 17.74 4.60
N PRO A 59 9.41 18.44 5.24
CA PRO A 59 8.22 17.81 5.80
C PRO A 59 7.33 17.11 4.77
N TRP A 60 7.56 17.32 3.48
CA TRP A 60 6.90 16.66 2.34
C TRP A 60 7.52 15.32 1.95
N LYS A 61 8.61 14.88 2.58
CA LYS A 61 9.35 13.65 2.24
C LYS A 61 9.56 13.52 0.71
N GLN A 62 9.20 12.39 0.10
CA GLN A 62 9.36 12.11 -1.33
C GLN A 62 8.44 12.93 -2.26
N GLN A 63 7.46 13.69 -1.74
CA GLN A 63 6.47 14.40 -2.57
C GLN A 63 7.06 15.58 -3.38
N ALA A 64 8.23 16.11 -2.99
CA ALA A 64 8.91 17.18 -3.72
C ALA A 64 9.40 16.77 -5.13
N SER A 65 9.59 15.47 -5.40
CA SER A 65 9.98 14.96 -6.72
C SER A 65 8.76 14.56 -7.59
N GLN A 66 7.53 14.71 -7.08
CA GLN A 66 6.33 14.43 -7.86
C GLN A 66 5.88 15.63 -8.71
N PRO A 67 5.20 15.38 -9.86
CA PRO A 67 4.69 16.44 -10.73
C PRO A 67 3.79 17.43 -9.97
N PRO A 68 3.96 18.76 -10.13
CA PRO A 68 3.50 19.74 -9.16
C PRO A 68 2.10 20.34 -9.41
N LEU A 69 1.37 19.94 -10.45
CA LEU A 69 0.13 20.63 -10.84
C LEU A 69 -0.93 20.64 -9.74
N TYR A 70 -1.12 19.49 -9.07
CA TYR A 70 -2.09 19.41 -7.98
C TYR A 70 -1.72 20.34 -6.82
N TYR A 71 -0.44 20.41 -6.47
CA TYR A 71 0.04 21.25 -5.38
C TYR A 71 -0.12 22.75 -5.71
N TYR A 72 0.16 23.17 -6.94
CA TYR A 72 -0.06 24.57 -7.36
C TYR A 72 -1.55 24.94 -7.33
N LEU A 73 -2.44 24.08 -7.83
CA LEU A 73 -3.88 24.34 -7.81
C LEU A 73 -4.40 24.44 -6.37
N SER A 74 -3.95 23.54 -5.51
CA SER A 74 -4.33 23.53 -4.09
C SER A 74 -3.75 24.75 -3.34
N ALA A 75 -2.51 25.13 -3.61
CA ALA A 75 -1.90 26.35 -3.07
C ALA A 75 -2.67 27.60 -3.49
N ALA A 76 -3.08 27.68 -4.77
CA ALA A 76 -3.90 28.80 -5.26
C ALA A 76 -5.30 28.88 -4.61
N LEU A 77 -5.79 27.79 -4.02
CA LEU A 77 -7.07 27.78 -3.28
C LEU A 77 -6.88 28.18 -1.81
N THR A 78 -5.67 28.08 -1.25
CA THR A 78 -5.42 28.22 0.19
C THR A 78 -4.44 29.31 0.58
N PHE A 79 -3.78 30.01 -0.38
CA PHE A 79 -2.74 31.03 -0.10
C PHE A 79 -3.21 32.19 0.79
N TRP A 80 -4.49 32.44 0.89
CA TRP A 80 -5.10 33.48 1.70
C TRP A 80 -5.39 33.08 3.14
N ILE A 81 -5.19 31.78 3.49
CA ILE A 81 -5.43 31.27 4.84
C ILE A 81 -4.11 31.31 5.60
N ASP A 82 -4.11 31.90 6.79
CA ASP A 82 -2.96 31.82 7.70
C ASP A 82 -2.83 30.39 8.23
N THR A 83 -1.69 29.76 7.95
CA THR A 83 -1.36 28.40 8.35
C THR A 83 -0.09 28.35 9.21
N SER A 84 0.18 29.43 9.97
CA SER A 84 1.32 29.50 10.90
C SER A 84 1.25 28.45 12.01
N ASP A 85 0.04 27.90 12.28
CA ASP A 85 -0.25 26.84 13.23
C ASP A 85 0.07 25.41 12.72
N MET A 86 0.68 25.24 11.53
CA MET A 86 0.86 23.92 10.93
C MET A 86 1.68 22.96 11.81
N GLU A 87 2.71 23.44 12.49
CA GLU A 87 3.54 22.57 13.32
C GLU A 87 2.77 22.04 14.54
N GLN A 88 1.85 22.85 15.08
CA GLN A 88 0.96 22.43 16.17
C GLN A 88 -0.08 21.41 15.69
N VAL A 89 -0.67 21.64 14.50
CA VAL A 89 -1.65 20.71 13.91
C VAL A 89 -0.98 19.42 13.42
N ARG A 90 0.28 19.51 12.98
CA ARG A 90 1.11 18.37 12.53
C ARG A 90 1.90 17.76 13.69
N TRP A 91 1.30 17.63 14.82
CA TRP A 91 1.89 17.05 16.03
C TRP A 91 2.10 15.56 15.88
N LEU A 92 3.28 15.15 15.45
CA LEU A 92 3.58 13.76 15.07
C LEU A 92 3.51 12.81 16.28
N ASN A 93 2.89 11.64 16.08
CA ASN A 93 3.01 10.51 16.98
C ASN A 93 4.28 9.71 16.59
N PRO A 94 5.33 9.71 17.43
CA PRO A 94 6.58 9.02 17.09
C PRO A 94 6.47 7.48 17.14
N HIS A 95 5.42 6.96 17.78
CA HIS A 95 5.23 5.54 18.03
C HIS A 95 4.22 4.88 17.08
N VAL A 96 3.72 5.62 16.08
CA VAL A 96 2.63 5.16 15.20
C VAL A 96 2.93 3.83 14.49
N ASP A 97 1.98 2.91 14.56
CA ASP A 97 2.00 1.66 13.79
C ASP A 97 1.44 1.88 12.37
N ASN A 98 2.23 2.55 11.53
CA ASN A 98 1.84 2.88 10.17
C ASN A 98 1.96 1.65 9.24
N GLY A 99 0.88 1.30 8.56
CA GLY A 99 0.84 0.14 7.65
C GLY A 99 0.68 -1.21 8.35
N VAL A 100 0.51 -1.22 9.66
CA VAL A 100 0.32 -2.43 10.48
C VAL A 100 -1.05 -2.37 11.14
N ILE A 101 -1.82 -3.47 11.03
CA ILE A 101 -3.09 -3.61 11.75
C ILE A 101 -2.78 -4.18 13.12
N THR A 102 -2.95 -3.35 14.16
CA THR A 102 -2.67 -3.72 15.55
C THR A 102 -3.96 -3.87 16.34
N GLU A 103 -3.90 -4.65 17.43
CA GLU A 103 -5.04 -4.87 18.32
C GLU A 103 -5.07 -3.86 19.50
N ASP A 104 -3.93 -3.28 19.84
CA ASP A 104 -3.74 -2.37 20.98
C ASP A 104 -3.73 -0.87 20.58
N GLY A 105 -4.12 -0.55 19.35
CA GLY A 105 -4.22 0.84 18.89
C GLY A 105 -2.90 1.44 18.42
N ASN A 106 -2.65 2.73 18.75
CA ASN A 106 -1.47 3.50 18.34
C ASN A 106 -1.38 3.71 16.81
N ILE A 107 -2.51 3.92 16.17
CA ILE A 107 -2.67 3.99 14.73
C ILE A 107 -2.64 5.40 14.16
N ASN A 108 -2.74 6.42 15.01
CA ASN A 108 -2.79 7.83 14.61
C ASN A 108 -1.40 8.34 14.21
N LEU A 109 -1.34 8.97 13.04
CA LEU A 109 -0.11 9.61 12.53
C LEU A 109 0.26 10.88 13.29
N VAL A 110 -0.76 11.59 13.79
CA VAL A 110 -0.62 12.82 14.55
C VAL A 110 -1.52 12.78 15.79
N VAL A 111 -1.15 13.56 16.78
CA VAL A 111 -2.00 13.80 17.96
C VAL A 111 -3.01 14.91 17.63
N HIS A 112 -4.25 14.72 17.99
CA HIS A 112 -5.33 15.68 17.74
C HIS A 112 -5.74 16.40 19.00
N ASP A 113 -5.67 17.73 19.02
CA ASP A 113 -6.30 18.53 20.06
C ASP A 113 -7.83 18.49 19.92
N PRO A 114 -8.57 17.91 20.88
CA PRO A 114 -10.03 17.82 20.80
C PRO A 114 -10.72 19.18 20.83
N ASN A 115 -10.03 20.23 21.29
CA ASN A 115 -10.54 21.58 21.38
C ASN A 115 -10.21 22.46 20.17
N ALA A 116 -9.43 21.95 19.21
CA ALA A 116 -9.04 22.69 18.03
C ALA A 116 -10.23 23.06 17.14
N ASN A 117 -10.29 24.32 16.70
CA ASN A 117 -11.33 24.75 15.77
C ASN A 117 -11.07 24.23 14.36
N GLN A 118 -11.87 23.27 13.91
CA GLN A 118 -11.74 22.62 12.61
C GLN A 118 -11.86 23.58 11.39
N TRP A 119 -12.34 24.80 11.59
CA TRP A 119 -12.60 25.76 10.54
C TRP A 119 -11.72 27.00 10.61
N GLN A 120 -10.49 26.84 11.13
CA GLN A 120 -9.47 27.90 11.19
C GLN A 120 -8.10 27.33 10.84
N GLY A 121 -7.17 28.22 10.49
CA GLY A 121 -5.76 27.89 10.30
C GLY A 121 -5.52 26.75 9.30
N THR A 122 -4.57 25.91 9.62
CA THR A 122 -4.20 24.73 8.82
C THR A 122 -5.35 23.74 8.66
N LEU A 123 -6.18 23.53 9.68
CA LEU A 123 -7.36 22.64 9.59
C LEU A 123 -8.33 23.09 8.51
N LEU A 124 -8.66 24.38 8.46
CA LEU A 124 -9.50 24.95 7.39
C LEU A 124 -8.85 24.75 6.01
N ALA A 125 -7.56 25.05 5.88
CA ALA A 125 -6.86 24.94 4.61
C ALA A 125 -6.86 23.49 4.09
N VAL A 126 -6.62 22.51 4.94
CA VAL A 126 -6.72 21.09 4.60
C VAL A 126 -8.13 20.71 4.16
N HIS A 127 -9.18 21.14 4.88
CA HIS A 127 -10.58 20.88 4.49
C HIS A 127 -10.94 21.50 3.15
N VAL A 128 -10.46 22.70 2.82
CA VAL A 128 -10.67 23.33 1.50
C VAL A 128 -10.05 22.47 0.39
N VAL A 129 -8.83 21.98 0.57
CA VAL A 129 -8.16 21.11 -0.41
C VAL A 129 -8.85 19.74 -0.51
N ARG A 130 -9.30 19.17 0.60
CA ARG A 130 -10.07 17.91 0.60
C ARG A 130 -11.38 18.05 -0.20
N LEU A 131 -12.12 19.14 0.00
CA LEU A 131 -13.36 19.39 -0.76
C LEU A 131 -13.07 19.63 -2.25
N PHE A 132 -11.98 20.29 -2.61
CA PHE A 132 -11.51 20.38 -4.00
C PHE A 132 -11.24 18.97 -4.58
N SER A 133 -10.57 18.09 -3.83
CA SER A 133 -10.34 16.70 -4.23
C SER A 133 -11.65 15.92 -4.43
N VAL A 134 -12.66 16.13 -3.58
CA VAL A 134 -14.00 15.55 -3.75
C VAL A 134 -14.66 15.99 -5.08
N LEU A 135 -14.51 17.25 -5.46
CA LEU A 135 -15.01 17.72 -6.76
C LEU A 135 -14.31 17.06 -7.94
N LEU A 136 -12.98 16.88 -7.86
CA LEU A 136 -12.21 16.14 -8.88
C LEU A 136 -12.66 14.68 -8.98
N GLY A 137 -12.90 14.02 -7.84
CA GLY A 137 -13.46 12.67 -7.81
C GLY A 137 -14.85 12.60 -8.47
N GLY A 138 -15.70 13.63 -8.31
CA GLY A 138 -17.00 13.73 -9.01
C GLY A 138 -16.84 13.73 -10.54
N VAL A 139 -15.79 14.36 -11.07
CA VAL A 139 -15.45 14.30 -12.50
C VAL A 139 -15.07 12.86 -12.89
N THR A 140 -14.30 12.15 -12.07
CA THR A 140 -13.94 10.76 -12.31
C THR A 140 -15.18 9.85 -12.36
N VAL A 141 -16.11 10.01 -11.41
CA VAL A 141 -17.38 9.28 -11.37
C VAL A 141 -18.20 9.53 -12.63
N TYR A 142 -18.29 10.78 -13.09
CA TYR A 142 -18.98 11.12 -14.32
C TYR A 142 -18.31 10.53 -15.56
N CYS A 143 -16.98 10.52 -15.62
CA CYS A 143 -16.22 9.88 -16.69
C CYS A 143 -16.47 8.37 -16.74
N THR A 144 -16.60 7.69 -15.58
CA THR A 144 -16.94 6.27 -15.52
C THR A 144 -18.27 5.97 -16.21
N TYR A 145 -19.29 6.81 -15.97
CA TYR A 145 -20.57 6.69 -16.68
C TYR A 145 -20.38 6.77 -18.20
N LEU A 146 -19.66 7.78 -18.69
CA LEU A 146 -19.47 8.02 -20.13
C LEU A 146 -18.64 6.90 -20.79
N ILE A 147 -17.60 6.41 -20.11
CA ILE A 147 -16.75 5.31 -20.59
C ILE A 147 -17.58 4.03 -20.69
N THR A 148 -18.37 3.72 -19.65
CA THR A 148 -19.20 2.49 -19.63
C THR A 148 -20.31 2.56 -20.67
N GLN A 149 -20.92 3.73 -20.86
CA GLN A 149 -21.91 3.95 -21.91
C GLN A 149 -21.32 3.78 -23.31
N ALA A 150 -20.07 4.20 -23.51
CA ALA A 150 -19.34 3.97 -24.75
C ALA A 150 -18.98 2.49 -24.98
N LEU A 151 -18.64 1.77 -23.89
CA LEU A 151 -18.31 0.34 -23.93
C LEU A 151 -19.54 -0.53 -24.23
N LEU A 152 -20.68 -0.22 -23.60
CA LEU A 152 -21.93 -0.99 -23.69
C LEU A 152 -23.10 -0.08 -24.11
N PRO A 153 -23.15 0.36 -25.37
CA PRO A 153 -24.22 1.23 -25.86
C PRO A 153 -25.61 0.60 -25.65
N GLY A 154 -26.55 1.41 -25.14
CA GLY A 154 -27.92 0.97 -24.86
C GLY A 154 -28.08 0.13 -23.57
N ARG A 155 -27.03 -0.06 -22.78
CA ARG A 155 -27.07 -0.77 -21.49
C ARG A 155 -26.90 0.25 -20.33
N SER A 156 -27.89 1.14 -20.21
CA SER A 156 -27.86 2.21 -19.19
C SER A 156 -27.78 1.69 -17.76
N GLU A 157 -28.37 0.50 -17.49
CA GLU A 157 -28.29 -0.14 -16.19
C GLU A 157 -26.86 -0.52 -15.83
N VAL A 158 -26.05 -0.99 -16.78
CA VAL A 158 -24.64 -1.32 -16.55
C VAL A 158 -23.80 -0.05 -16.37
N ALA A 159 -24.08 0.99 -17.15
CA ALA A 159 -23.40 2.29 -17.02
C ALA A 159 -23.65 2.92 -15.65
N LEU A 160 -24.91 2.95 -15.19
CA LEU A 160 -25.27 3.42 -13.83
C LEU A 160 -24.65 2.54 -12.74
N GLY A 161 -24.60 1.23 -12.95
CA GLY A 161 -23.97 0.29 -12.01
C GLY A 161 -22.47 0.54 -11.85
N ALA A 162 -21.72 0.65 -12.95
CA ALA A 162 -20.30 0.96 -12.90
C ALA A 162 -20.04 2.32 -12.23
N THR A 163 -20.91 3.31 -12.50
CA THR A 163 -20.86 4.62 -11.87
C THR A 163 -21.12 4.53 -10.37
N ALA A 164 -22.12 3.75 -9.94
CA ALA A 164 -22.42 3.57 -8.52
C ALA A 164 -21.29 2.83 -7.79
N VAL A 165 -20.71 1.80 -8.40
CA VAL A 165 -19.56 1.09 -7.84
C VAL A 165 -18.37 2.01 -7.65
N ASN A 166 -18.02 2.83 -8.66
CA ASN A 166 -16.96 3.83 -8.52
C ASN A 166 -17.30 4.85 -7.42
N ALA A 167 -18.50 5.44 -7.50
CA ALA A 167 -18.94 6.50 -6.57
C ALA A 167 -18.97 6.04 -5.10
N PHE A 168 -19.27 4.77 -4.85
CA PHE A 168 -19.47 4.21 -3.52
C PHE A 168 -18.39 3.20 -3.13
N LEU A 169 -17.24 3.19 -3.82
CA LEU A 169 -16.07 2.44 -3.39
C LEU A 169 -15.47 3.14 -2.15
N PRO A 170 -15.46 2.49 -0.95
CA PRO A 170 -15.03 3.16 0.28
C PRO A 170 -13.63 3.76 0.20
N MET A 171 -12.66 3.03 -0.38
CA MET A 171 -11.30 3.55 -0.53
C MET A 171 -11.23 4.72 -1.51
N PHE A 172 -12.03 4.74 -2.59
CA PHE A 172 -12.07 5.87 -3.49
C PHE A 172 -12.64 7.12 -2.82
N LEU A 173 -13.71 6.97 -2.01
CA LEU A 173 -14.27 8.06 -1.20
C LEU A 173 -13.25 8.59 -0.19
N PHE A 174 -12.52 7.68 0.48
CA PHE A 174 -11.48 8.04 1.44
C PHE A 174 -10.36 8.87 0.81
N ILE A 175 -9.84 8.42 -0.35
CA ILE A 175 -8.80 9.16 -1.09
C ILE A 175 -9.35 10.46 -1.70
N SER A 176 -10.62 10.46 -2.17
CA SER A 176 -11.27 11.68 -2.67
C SER A 176 -11.48 12.70 -1.55
N GLY A 177 -11.72 12.25 -0.31
CA GLY A 177 -11.83 13.08 0.88
C GLY A 177 -10.49 13.45 1.53
N ALA A 178 -9.35 13.22 0.85
CA ALA A 178 -8.01 13.48 1.34
C ALA A 178 -7.23 14.45 0.45
N VAL A 179 -6.16 15.02 0.99
CA VAL A 179 -5.18 15.78 0.21
C VAL A 179 -4.24 14.79 -0.51
N ASN A 180 -4.56 14.51 -1.78
CA ASN A 180 -3.79 13.54 -2.57
C ASN A 180 -3.85 13.88 -4.06
N ASN A 181 -2.69 13.87 -4.74
CA ASN A 181 -2.57 14.20 -6.17
C ASN A 181 -3.22 13.16 -7.11
N ASP A 182 -3.54 11.96 -6.60
CA ASP A 182 -4.29 10.94 -7.33
C ASP A 182 -5.65 11.46 -7.82
N ASN A 183 -6.31 12.32 -7.05
CA ASN A 183 -7.61 12.89 -7.39
C ASN A 183 -7.59 13.66 -8.72
N LEU A 184 -6.54 14.44 -8.95
CA LEU A 184 -6.40 15.21 -10.18
C LEU A 184 -6.07 14.33 -11.38
N VAL A 185 -5.14 13.39 -11.23
CA VAL A 185 -4.77 12.51 -12.36
C VAL A 185 -5.91 11.59 -12.76
N MET A 186 -6.68 11.03 -11.82
CA MET A 186 -7.87 10.23 -12.11
C MET A 186 -8.89 11.00 -12.94
N ALA A 187 -9.19 12.25 -12.58
CA ALA A 187 -10.10 13.11 -13.32
C ALA A 187 -9.61 13.42 -14.73
N LEU A 188 -8.33 13.80 -14.88
CA LEU A 188 -7.74 14.15 -16.17
C LEU A 188 -7.60 12.95 -17.11
N VAL A 189 -7.22 11.78 -16.59
CA VAL A 189 -7.22 10.52 -17.33
C VAL A 189 -8.63 10.19 -17.81
N GLY A 190 -9.63 10.27 -16.92
CA GLY A 190 -11.02 10.06 -17.29
C GLY A 190 -11.48 10.96 -18.43
N ILE A 191 -11.18 12.26 -18.36
CA ILE A 191 -11.50 13.24 -19.42
C ILE A 191 -10.81 12.87 -20.73
N ALA A 192 -9.49 12.55 -20.70
CA ALA A 192 -8.73 12.20 -21.88
C ALA A 192 -9.29 10.95 -22.58
N LEU A 193 -9.61 9.89 -21.81
CA LEU A 193 -10.21 8.67 -22.34
C LEU A 193 -11.60 8.94 -22.95
N VAL A 194 -12.45 9.72 -22.27
CA VAL A 194 -13.77 10.12 -22.82
C VAL A 194 -13.63 10.89 -24.12
N MET A 195 -12.66 11.82 -24.22
CA MET A 195 -12.38 12.54 -25.47
C MET A 195 -11.95 11.59 -26.59
N MET A 196 -11.00 10.69 -26.32
CA MET A 196 -10.52 9.72 -27.30
C MET A 196 -11.65 8.81 -27.80
N LEU A 197 -12.50 8.32 -26.90
CA LEU A 197 -13.67 7.50 -27.25
C LEU A 197 -14.64 8.27 -28.12
N ARG A 198 -14.97 9.51 -27.77
CA ARG A 198 -15.87 10.36 -28.57
C ARG A 198 -15.31 10.69 -29.93
N PHE A 199 -14.00 10.92 -30.06
CA PHE A 199 -13.38 11.22 -31.36
C PHE A 199 -13.55 10.06 -32.34
N VAL A 200 -13.34 8.83 -31.90
CA VAL A 200 -13.56 7.64 -32.74
C VAL A 200 -15.05 7.38 -32.99
N GLN A 201 -15.91 7.57 -31.98
CA GLN A 201 -17.36 7.33 -32.14
C GLN A 201 -18.07 8.35 -33.01
N SER A 202 -17.57 9.60 -33.10
CA SER A 202 -18.19 10.66 -33.89
C SER A 202 -18.16 10.37 -35.40
N LYS A 203 -17.23 9.55 -35.84
CA LYS A 203 -16.98 9.25 -37.29
C LYS A 203 -16.72 10.51 -38.13
N GLN A 204 -16.43 11.63 -37.49
CA GLN A 204 -16.15 12.91 -38.10
C GLN A 204 -14.65 13.24 -38.05
N PRO A 205 -14.10 13.95 -39.05
CA PRO A 205 -12.76 14.49 -38.97
C PRO A 205 -12.63 15.39 -37.73
N GLN A 206 -11.54 15.20 -36.98
CA GLN A 206 -11.31 16.05 -35.82
C GLN A 206 -10.59 17.33 -36.22
N THR A 207 -10.96 18.43 -35.62
CA THR A 207 -10.30 19.73 -35.85
C THR A 207 -8.96 19.81 -35.13
N THR A 208 -8.05 20.65 -35.62
CA THR A 208 -6.79 20.95 -34.95
C THR A 208 -7.01 21.40 -33.49
N LYS A 209 -8.09 22.19 -33.23
CA LYS A 209 -8.47 22.59 -31.89
C LYS A 209 -8.72 21.39 -30.97
N ASN A 210 -9.42 20.35 -31.46
CA ASN A 210 -9.72 19.16 -30.67
C ASN A 210 -8.44 18.41 -30.27
N TRP A 211 -7.47 18.31 -31.18
CA TRP A 211 -6.17 17.70 -30.91
C TRP A 211 -5.33 18.54 -29.92
N LEU A 212 -5.34 19.87 -30.05
CA LEU A 212 -4.67 20.76 -29.09
C LEU A 212 -5.28 20.65 -27.70
N VAL A 213 -6.61 20.56 -27.57
CA VAL A 213 -7.28 20.38 -26.27
C VAL A 213 -6.95 19.03 -25.66
N LEU A 214 -6.94 17.95 -26.46
CA LEU A 214 -6.52 16.63 -25.99
C LEU A 214 -5.08 16.67 -25.48
N GLY A 215 -4.17 17.30 -26.22
CA GLY A 215 -2.79 17.47 -25.80
C GLY A 215 -2.62 18.27 -24.51
N ALA A 216 -3.45 19.32 -24.31
CA ALA A 216 -3.45 20.08 -23.08
C ALA A 216 -3.94 19.26 -21.87
N VAL A 217 -4.99 18.44 -22.04
CA VAL A 217 -5.49 17.54 -21.00
C VAL A 217 -4.43 16.47 -20.65
N ILE A 218 -3.78 15.88 -21.66
CA ILE A 218 -2.70 14.90 -21.45
C ILE A 218 -1.50 15.55 -20.77
N GLY A 219 -1.10 16.77 -21.17
CA GLY A 219 -0.04 17.53 -20.53
C GLY A 219 -0.35 17.83 -19.06
N ALA A 220 -1.58 18.25 -18.77
CA ALA A 220 -2.03 18.46 -17.39
C ALA A 220 -2.03 17.15 -16.59
N ALA A 221 -2.45 16.02 -17.17
CA ALA A 221 -2.39 14.71 -16.52
C ALA A 221 -0.96 14.29 -16.19
N ALA A 222 -0.03 14.49 -17.13
CA ALA A 222 1.39 14.19 -16.94
C ALA A 222 2.04 15.12 -15.90
N LEU A 223 1.60 16.38 -15.82
CA LEU A 223 2.06 17.33 -14.81
C LEU A 223 1.35 17.12 -13.45
N ALA A 224 0.29 16.30 -13.38
CA ALA A 224 -0.35 15.88 -12.14
C ALA A 224 0.31 14.61 -11.56
N LYS A 225 0.58 13.60 -12.40
CA LYS A 225 1.25 12.35 -12.00
C LYS A 225 1.74 11.56 -13.22
N PHE A 226 2.77 10.73 -13.03
CA PHE A 226 3.43 9.95 -14.11
C PHE A 226 2.49 9.12 -15.02
N PRO A 227 1.41 8.46 -14.54
CA PRO A 227 0.51 7.72 -15.42
C PRO A 227 -0.03 8.54 -16.61
N GLY A 228 -0.13 9.87 -16.47
CA GLY A 228 -0.53 10.77 -17.55
C GLY A 228 0.34 10.69 -18.80
N LEU A 229 1.63 10.30 -18.69
CA LEU A 229 2.53 10.12 -19.85
C LEU A 229 2.06 9.04 -20.80
N ALA A 230 1.50 7.94 -20.29
CA ALA A 230 1.05 6.82 -21.10
C ALA A 230 -0.12 7.17 -22.03
N LEU A 231 -0.87 8.24 -21.73
CA LEU A 231 -1.95 8.72 -22.59
C LEU A 231 -1.47 9.21 -23.97
N MET A 232 -0.19 9.62 -24.09
CA MET A 232 0.38 10.01 -25.38
C MET A 232 0.41 8.83 -26.39
N PHE A 233 0.66 7.61 -25.90
CA PHE A 233 0.60 6.41 -26.73
C PHE A 233 -0.85 6.05 -27.09
N MET A 234 -1.78 6.23 -26.15
CA MET A 234 -3.21 6.04 -26.39
C MET A 234 -3.74 7.03 -27.43
N ALA A 235 -3.26 8.29 -27.39
CA ALA A 235 -3.62 9.32 -28.37
C ALA A 235 -3.14 8.94 -29.77
N LEU A 236 -1.93 8.35 -29.93
CA LEU A 236 -1.42 7.88 -31.22
C LEU A 236 -2.37 6.85 -31.84
N GLY A 237 -2.78 5.83 -31.07
CA GLY A 237 -3.74 4.83 -31.52
C GLY A 237 -5.12 5.43 -31.87
N THR A 238 -5.58 6.40 -31.07
CA THR A 238 -6.84 7.11 -31.30
C THR A 238 -6.83 7.87 -32.63
N ILE A 239 -5.77 8.63 -32.90
CA ILE A 239 -5.58 9.40 -34.13
C ILE A 239 -5.59 8.45 -35.33
N PHE A 240 -4.82 7.33 -35.24
CA PHE A 240 -4.78 6.34 -36.30
C PHE A 240 -6.18 5.76 -36.61
N MET A 241 -6.97 5.46 -35.59
CA MET A 241 -8.34 4.95 -35.78
C MET A 241 -9.28 6.00 -36.40
N VAL A 242 -9.14 7.27 -36.04
CA VAL A 242 -9.87 8.37 -36.66
C VAL A 242 -9.51 8.51 -38.13
N GLU A 243 -8.21 8.52 -38.47
CA GLU A 243 -7.74 8.58 -39.86
C GLU A 243 -8.17 7.36 -40.68
N TRP A 244 -8.11 6.15 -40.11
CA TRP A 244 -8.61 4.93 -40.73
C TRP A 244 -10.09 5.03 -41.12
N GLN A 245 -10.92 5.58 -40.22
CA GLN A 245 -12.35 5.75 -40.48
C GLN A 245 -12.68 6.73 -41.61
N GLN A 246 -11.77 7.68 -41.89
CA GLN A 246 -11.92 8.69 -42.95
C GLN A 246 -11.37 8.18 -44.30
N SER A 247 -10.68 7.03 -44.32
CA SER A 247 -10.08 6.45 -45.51
C SER A 247 -11.06 5.55 -46.28
N GLU A 248 -10.67 5.12 -47.47
CA GLU A 248 -11.39 4.15 -48.30
C GLU A 248 -11.49 2.76 -47.70
N ARG A 249 -10.84 2.51 -46.55
CA ARG A 249 -10.81 1.26 -45.79
C ARG A 249 -10.30 0.03 -46.57
N VAL A 250 -9.50 0.28 -47.57
CA VAL A 250 -8.75 -0.75 -48.34
C VAL A 250 -7.31 -0.74 -47.85
N ALA A 251 -6.85 -1.79 -47.16
CA ALA A 251 -5.55 -1.82 -46.49
C ALA A 251 -4.38 -2.02 -47.48
N THR A 252 -4.18 -1.10 -48.41
CA THR A 252 -2.99 -1.08 -49.26
C THR A 252 -1.80 -0.53 -48.49
N ILE A 253 -0.59 -0.99 -48.77
CA ILE A 253 0.64 -0.51 -48.13
C ILE A 253 0.79 1.00 -48.29
N SER A 254 0.50 1.53 -49.49
CA SER A 254 0.55 2.99 -49.75
C SER A 254 -0.45 3.80 -48.95
N LEU A 255 -1.66 3.25 -48.66
CA LEU A 255 -2.63 3.88 -47.78
C LEU A 255 -2.16 3.84 -46.34
N LEU A 256 -1.70 2.68 -45.86
CA LEU A 256 -1.23 2.55 -44.46
C LEU A 256 -0.05 3.50 -44.18
N LEU A 257 0.90 3.65 -45.09
CA LEU A 257 2.01 4.60 -44.94
C LEU A 257 1.51 6.06 -44.93
N ARG A 258 0.53 6.42 -45.79
CA ARG A 258 -0.10 7.76 -45.77
C ARG A 258 -0.84 8.02 -44.44
N LEU A 259 -1.59 7.05 -43.96
CA LEU A 259 -2.30 7.17 -42.66
C LEU A 259 -1.30 7.32 -41.54
N LEU A 260 -0.21 6.54 -41.52
CA LEU A 260 0.83 6.68 -40.50
C LEU A 260 1.47 8.08 -40.52
N GLY A 261 1.78 8.62 -41.70
CA GLY A 261 2.32 9.98 -41.83
C GLY A 261 1.34 11.05 -41.32
N ARG A 262 0.04 10.95 -41.65
CA ARG A 262 -0.99 11.85 -41.11
C ARG A 262 -1.15 11.70 -39.61
N THR A 263 -1.15 10.48 -39.11
CA THR A 263 -1.23 10.20 -37.67
C THR A 263 -0.08 10.84 -36.90
N LEU A 264 1.16 10.70 -37.41
CA LEU A 264 2.33 11.32 -36.79
C LEU A 264 2.24 12.85 -36.82
N LEU A 265 1.77 13.45 -37.91
CA LEU A 265 1.60 14.89 -38.01
C LEU A 265 0.56 15.39 -36.97
N GLN A 266 -0.59 14.72 -36.85
CA GLN A 266 -1.60 15.10 -35.87
C GLN A 266 -1.15 14.82 -34.45
N TRP A 267 -0.38 13.74 -34.24
CA TRP A 267 0.22 13.45 -32.94
C TRP A 267 1.22 14.54 -32.51
N LEU A 268 1.99 15.11 -33.45
CA LEU A 268 2.83 16.27 -33.17
C LEU A 268 1.99 17.48 -32.74
N ILE A 269 0.78 17.68 -33.31
CA ILE A 269 -0.15 18.75 -32.84
C ILE A 269 -0.57 18.50 -31.38
N VAL A 270 -0.86 17.25 -31.01
CA VAL A 270 -1.16 16.87 -29.60
C VAL A 270 0.07 17.10 -28.70
N ALA A 271 1.28 16.83 -29.22
CA ALA A 271 2.52 16.97 -28.47
C ALA A 271 2.87 18.44 -28.13
N ILE A 272 2.44 19.42 -28.91
CA ILE A 272 2.72 20.85 -28.65
C ILE A 272 2.23 21.28 -27.24
N PRO A 273 0.93 21.25 -26.93
CA PRO A 273 0.47 21.66 -25.60
C PRO A 273 0.97 20.72 -24.48
N PHE A 274 1.14 19.42 -24.77
CA PHE A 274 1.74 18.48 -23.83
C PHE A 274 3.15 18.94 -23.39
N VAL A 275 4.02 19.28 -24.34
CA VAL A 275 5.40 19.74 -24.05
C VAL A 275 5.39 21.10 -23.36
N LEU A 276 4.53 22.02 -23.78
CA LEU A 276 4.42 23.35 -23.16
C LEU A 276 3.96 23.27 -21.70
N ILE A 277 3.03 22.36 -21.38
CA ILE A 277 2.47 22.23 -20.03
C ILE A 277 3.39 21.39 -19.13
N ALA A 278 3.86 20.22 -19.59
CA ALA A 278 4.58 19.26 -18.75
C ALA A 278 6.08 19.16 -19.03
N GLY A 279 6.55 19.52 -20.23
CA GLY A 279 7.93 19.28 -20.68
C GLY A 279 8.98 19.95 -19.79
N TRP A 280 8.70 21.18 -19.30
CA TRP A 280 9.60 21.91 -18.42
C TRP A 280 9.89 21.15 -17.12
N TRP A 281 8.89 20.43 -16.55
CA TRP A 281 9.03 19.66 -15.33
C TRP A 281 9.99 18.48 -15.52
N TYR A 282 9.78 17.71 -16.58
CA TYR A 282 10.63 16.57 -16.91
C TYR A 282 12.05 17.01 -17.29
N TYR A 283 12.21 18.14 -18.00
CA TYR A 283 13.51 18.73 -18.27
C TYR A 283 14.22 19.18 -16.99
N ARG A 284 13.50 19.81 -16.05
CA ARG A 284 14.02 20.16 -14.73
C ARG A 284 14.56 18.93 -13.99
N ASN A 285 13.80 17.84 -13.98
CA ASN A 285 14.23 16.59 -13.34
C ASN A 285 15.51 16.05 -13.97
N LYS A 286 15.60 16.06 -15.32
CA LYS A 286 16.82 15.66 -16.02
C LYS A 286 18.03 16.49 -15.63
N VAL A 287 17.86 17.79 -15.44
CA VAL A 287 18.94 18.69 -15.05
C VAL A 287 19.36 18.50 -13.59
N LEU A 288 18.37 18.34 -12.69
CA LEU A 288 18.64 18.26 -11.24
C LEU A 288 19.04 16.85 -10.78
N TYR A 289 18.42 15.81 -11.33
CA TYR A 289 18.53 14.43 -10.81
C TYR A 289 19.17 13.46 -11.81
N GLY A 290 19.50 13.90 -13.02
CA GLY A 290 20.09 13.06 -14.05
C GLY A 290 19.08 12.13 -14.77
N ASP A 291 17.85 12.02 -14.31
CA ASP A 291 16.78 11.27 -14.95
C ASP A 291 15.54 12.13 -15.23
N TRP A 292 14.77 11.75 -16.28
CA TRP A 292 13.61 12.52 -16.72
C TRP A 292 12.43 12.46 -15.76
N LEU A 293 12.30 11.38 -15.00
CA LEU A 293 11.14 11.13 -14.14
C LEU A 293 11.40 11.61 -12.70
N GLY A 294 12.67 11.84 -12.30
CA GLY A 294 13.04 12.19 -10.93
C GLY A 294 12.94 11.00 -9.97
N TRP A 295 12.98 9.76 -10.49
CA TRP A 295 12.83 8.56 -9.68
C TRP A 295 14.04 8.30 -8.80
N SER A 296 15.24 8.66 -9.25
CA SER A 296 16.44 8.57 -8.40
C SER A 296 16.25 9.32 -7.09
N ALA A 297 15.85 10.59 -7.16
CA ALA A 297 15.59 11.41 -5.97
C ALA A 297 14.39 10.93 -5.15
N PHE A 298 13.37 10.34 -5.80
CA PHE A 298 12.22 9.76 -5.14
C PHE A 298 12.61 8.52 -4.31
N PHE A 299 13.34 7.58 -4.91
CA PHE A 299 13.76 6.34 -4.27
C PHE A 299 14.82 6.56 -3.19
N GLU A 300 15.65 7.58 -3.33
CA GLU A 300 16.64 7.95 -2.30
C GLU A 300 15.97 8.31 -0.96
N VAL A 301 14.76 8.86 -1.00
CA VAL A 301 13.98 9.24 0.20
C VAL A 301 13.00 8.16 0.62
N LEU A 302 12.33 7.51 -0.32
CA LEU A 302 11.35 6.46 -0.02
C LEU A 302 12.01 5.16 0.42
N GLY A 303 13.20 4.86 -0.12
CA GLY A 303 13.83 3.54 -0.06
C GLY A 303 13.30 2.57 -1.11
N VAL A 304 14.06 1.51 -1.32
CA VAL A 304 13.73 0.41 -2.24
C VAL A 304 13.92 -0.92 -1.52
N ARG A 305 13.30 -1.99 -2.03
CA ARG A 305 13.57 -3.35 -1.56
C ARG A 305 15.05 -3.69 -1.80
N ALA A 306 15.69 -4.38 -0.87
CA ALA A 306 17.08 -4.83 -1.01
C ALA A 306 17.23 -5.75 -2.24
N THR A 307 16.24 -6.62 -2.46
CA THR A 307 16.10 -7.45 -3.66
C THR A 307 14.73 -7.25 -4.28
N PRO A 308 14.62 -7.17 -5.63
CA PRO A 308 13.32 -7.07 -6.28
C PRO A 308 12.43 -8.27 -5.95
N ALA A 309 11.17 -7.99 -5.57
CA ALA A 309 10.21 -9.05 -5.25
C ALA A 309 9.87 -9.90 -6.46
N SER A 310 9.80 -11.22 -6.29
CA SER A 310 9.29 -12.14 -7.30
C SER A 310 7.77 -12.02 -7.46
N LEU A 311 7.21 -12.53 -8.58
CA LEU A 311 5.76 -12.58 -8.77
C LEU A 311 5.05 -13.47 -7.73
N ALA A 312 5.74 -14.50 -7.20
CA ALA A 312 5.21 -15.35 -6.15
C ALA A 312 5.07 -14.55 -4.84
N GLN A 313 6.10 -13.79 -4.46
CA GLN A 313 6.04 -12.90 -3.30
C GLN A 313 4.92 -11.85 -3.41
N LEU A 314 4.77 -11.21 -4.61
CA LEU A 314 3.67 -10.27 -4.83
C LEU A 314 2.30 -10.94 -4.74
N TRP A 315 2.21 -12.23 -5.10
CA TRP A 315 0.97 -13.02 -4.92
C TRP A 315 0.66 -13.25 -3.45
N ASP A 316 1.67 -13.44 -2.61
CA ASP A 316 1.47 -13.61 -1.16
C ASP A 316 1.08 -12.28 -0.49
N GLU A 317 1.56 -11.15 -0.99
CA GLU A 317 1.14 -9.79 -0.58
C GLU A 317 -0.29 -9.40 -1.05
N ARG A 318 -0.99 -10.25 -1.83
CA ARG A 318 -2.31 -9.92 -2.44
C ARG A 318 -3.39 -9.52 -1.45
N PHE A 319 -3.34 -9.98 -0.20
CA PHE A 319 -4.34 -9.62 0.80
C PHE A 319 -4.27 -8.14 1.18
N GLY A 320 -3.08 -7.60 1.41
CA GLY A 320 -2.87 -6.17 1.65
C GLY A 320 -3.30 -5.33 0.45
N PHE A 321 -2.97 -5.79 -0.77
CA PHE A 321 -3.44 -5.16 -2.00
C PHE A 321 -4.97 -5.13 -2.09
N MET A 322 -5.65 -6.26 -1.85
CA MET A 322 -7.11 -6.36 -1.92
C MET A 322 -7.79 -5.49 -0.85
N MET A 323 -7.28 -5.51 0.38
CA MET A 323 -7.83 -4.70 1.46
C MET A 323 -7.71 -3.21 1.15
N SER A 324 -6.54 -2.76 0.71
CA SER A 324 -6.28 -1.36 0.36
C SER A 324 -6.94 -0.90 -0.95
N TYR A 325 -7.42 -1.82 -1.80
CA TYR A 325 -8.28 -1.51 -2.94
C TYR A 325 -9.71 -1.18 -2.49
N TRP A 326 -10.29 -2.00 -1.58
CA TRP A 326 -11.68 -1.87 -1.17
C TRP A 326 -11.89 -0.82 -0.07
N GLY A 327 -11.02 -0.80 0.94
CA GLY A 327 -11.11 0.12 2.06
C GLY A 327 -10.21 -0.30 3.24
N LEU A 328 -8.97 0.14 3.22
CA LEU A 328 -8.05 0.08 4.36
C LEU A 328 -7.66 1.51 4.67
N PHE A 329 -8.28 2.08 5.70
CA PHE A 329 -8.24 3.50 6.00
C PHE A 329 -7.05 3.88 6.88
N GLY A 330 -6.99 5.14 7.30
CA GLY A 330 -5.92 5.66 8.13
C GLY A 330 -4.56 5.63 7.43
N GLY A 331 -3.50 5.38 8.18
CA GLY A 331 -2.17 5.05 7.70
C GLY A 331 -2.06 3.61 7.16
N VAL A 332 -3.10 3.11 6.45
CA VAL A 332 -3.19 1.72 5.98
C VAL A 332 -3.30 0.72 7.16
N ASN A 333 -4.03 1.11 8.20
CA ASN A 333 -4.11 0.38 9.46
C ASN A 333 -5.53 0.28 10.07
N VAL A 334 -6.54 0.87 9.41
CA VAL A 334 -7.95 0.81 9.84
C VAL A 334 -8.76 -0.05 8.87
N PRO A 335 -8.94 -1.36 9.13
CA PRO A 335 -9.64 -2.28 8.24
C PRO A 335 -11.16 -2.22 8.39
N MET A 336 -11.86 -2.69 7.36
CA MET A 336 -13.26 -3.11 7.43
C MET A 336 -13.36 -4.57 7.92
N PRO A 337 -14.54 -5.06 8.33
CA PRO A 337 -14.74 -6.48 8.62
C PRO A 337 -14.37 -7.41 7.46
N MET A 338 -13.65 -8.51 7.73
CA MET A 338 -13.08 -9.41 6.73
C MET A 338 -14.11 -10.02 5.75
N TRP A 339 -15.37 -10.21 6.18
CA TRP A 339 -16.42 -10.75 5.33
C TRP A 339 -16.76 -9.82 4.14
N ILE A 340 -16.57 -8.48 4.31
CA ILE A 340 -16.80 -7.49 3.23
C ILE A 340 -15.77 -7.69 2.12
N TYR A 341 -14.49 -7.79 2.49
CA TYR A 341 -13.42 -8.06 1.51
C TYR A 341 -13.64 -9.38 0.78
N SER A 342 -13.98 -10.43 1.52
CA SER A 342 -14.24 -11.75 0.96
C SER A 342 -15.40 -11.73 -0.06
N LEU A 343 -16.51 -11.07 0.28
CA LEU A 343 -17.66 -10.95 -0.61
C LEU A 343 -17.31 -10.17 -1.89
N LEU A 344 -16.64 -9.03 -1.76
CA LEU A 344 -16.25 -8.19 -2.90
C LEU A 344 -15.25 -8.91 -3.81
N ASN A 345 -14.28 -9.62 -3.23
CA ASN A 345 -13.32 -10.42 -3.99
C ASN A 345 -14.00 -11.56 -4.75
N TRP A 346 -14.97 -12.25 -4.14
CA TRP A 346 -15.75 -13.27 -4.84
C TRP A 346 -16.56 -12.71 -6.00
N LEU A 347 -17.11 -11.49 -5.87
CA LEU A 347 -17.80 -10.82 -6.98
C LEU A 347 -16.85 -10.48 -8.13
N VAL A 348 -15.57 -10.17 -7.84
CA VAL A 348 -14.54 -9.99 -8.88
C VAL A 348 -14.24 -11.32 -9.56
N VAL A 349 -14.03 -12.40 -8.80
CA VAL A 349 -13.78 -13.73 -9.35
C VAL A 349 -14.93 -14.18 -10.25
N LEU A 350 -16.19 -13.96 -9.84
CA LEU A 350 -17.38 -14.29 -10.64
C LEU A 350 -17.50 -13.45 -11.92
N ALA A 351 -16.95 -12.24 -11.95
CA ALA A 351 -16.97 -11.40 -13.15
C ALA A 351 -16.00 -11.91 -14.25
N VAL A 352 -14.94 -12.64 -13.88
CA VAL A 352 -13.95 -13.17 -14.84
C VAL A 352 -14.56 -14.10 -15.89
N PRO A 353 -15.24 -15.20 -15.51
CA PRO A 353 -15.91 -16.07 -16.49
C PRO A 353 -17.02 -15.34 -17.25
N GLY A 354 -17.78 -14.46 -16.60
CA GLY A 354 -18.79 -13.64 -17.27
C GLY A 354 -18.18 -12.70 -18.31
N PHE A 355 -17.00 -12.14 -18.05
CA PHE A 355 -16.26 -11.36 -19.04
C PHE A 355 -15.79 -12.23 -20.23
N GLY A 356 -15.39 -13.48 -19.97
CA GLY A 356 -15.11 -14.47 -21.01
C GLY A 356 -16.33 -14.72 -21.91
N VAL A 357 -17.53 -14.87 -21.33
CA VAL A 357 -18.79 -14.99 -22.09
C VAL A 357 -19.08 -13.73 -22.90
N TYR A 358 -18.86 -12.53 -22.34
CA TYR A 358 -19.02 -11.26 -23.03
C TYR A 358 -18.07 -11.18 -24.23
N LEU A 359 -16.78 -11.50 -24.05
CA LEU A 359 -15.78 -11.51 -25.14
C LEU A 359 -16.15 -12.53 -26.22
N TYR A 360 -16.58 -13.73 -25.85
CA TYR A 360 -17.04 -14.74 -26.80
C TYR A 360 -18.21 -14.23 -27.65
N GLN A 361 -19.19 -13.54 -27.05
CA GLN A 361 -20.31 -12.95 -27.80
C GLN A 361 -19.82 -11.86 -28.80
N VAL A 362 -18.83 -11.05 -28.39
CA VAL A 362 -18.20 -10.05 -29.28
C VAL A 362 -17.48 -10.73 -30.45
N MET A 363 -16.65 -11.75 -30.17
CA MET A 363 -15.89 -12.48 -31.18
C MET A 363 -16.78 -13.31 -32.12
N LYS A 364 -17.80 -13.98 -31.59
CA LYS A 364 -18.76 -14.76 -32.40
C LYS A 364 -19.44 -13.88 -33.46
N LYS A 365 -19.88 -12.68 -33.09
CA LYS A 365 -20.46 -11.72 -34.04
C LYS A 365 -19.47 -11.31 -35.13
N TRP A 366 -18.19 -11.17 -34.80
CA TRP A 366 -17.16 -10.82 -35.75
C TRP A 366 -16.81 -11.97 -36.70
N LEU A 367 -16.67 -13.20 -36.17
CA LEU A 367 -16.42 -14.41 -36.98
C LEU A 367 -17.55 -14.68 -37.99
N LEU A 368 -18.81 -14.45 -37.57
CA LEU A 368 -19.94 -14.56 -38.49
C LEU A 368 -19.89 -13.54 -39.62
N VAL A 369 -19.46 -12.30 -39.36
CA VAL A 369 -19.29 -11.28 -40.39
C VAL A 369 -18.20 -11.65 -41.38
N ILE A 370 -17.08 -12.23 -40.96
CA ILE A 370 -15.99 -12.70 -41.84
C ILE A 370 -16.46 -13.91 -42.65
N GLY A 371 -17.15 -14.85 -42.02
CA GLY A 371 -17.67 -16.06 -42.68
C GLY A 371 -18.70 -15.76 -43.78
N TYR A 372 -19.55 -14.73 -43.62
CA TYR A 372 -20.51 -14.28 -44.63
C TYR A 372 -19.87 -13.42 -45.76
N SER A 373 -18.64 -13.00 -45.62
CA SER A 373 -17.93 -12.22 -46.64
C SER A 373 -17.32 -13.09 -47.74
N GLN A 374 -17.43 -14.43 -47.65
CA GLN A 374 -17.15 -15.33 -48.77
C GLN A 374 -18.43 -15.43 -49.63
N PRO A 375 -18.38 -15.12 -50.94
CA PRO A 375 -19.53 -15.34 -51.80
C PRO A 375 -19.90 -16.83 -51.79
N PRO A 376 -21.21 -17.18 -51.80
CA PRO A 376 -21.64 -18.57 -51.90
C PRO A 376 -21.00 -19.18 -53.14
N ILE A 377 -20.35 -20.32 -52.97
CA ILE A 377 -19.77 -21.07 -54.11
C ILE A 377 -20.95 -21.43 -55.04
N PRO A 378 -21.02 -20.89 -56.28
CA PRO A 378 -22.04 -21.33 -57.19
C PRO A 378 -21.76 -22.78 -57.59
N ASN A 379 -22.71 -23.66 -57.32
CA ASN A 379 -22.69 -25.02 -57.89
C ASN A 379 -22.89 -24.91 -59.40
N ASN A 380 -21.85 -24.55 -60.13
CA ASN A 380 -21.79 -24.90 -61.58
C ASN A 380 -20.32 -24.84 -62.05
N GLN A 381 -19.90 -25.94 -62.58
CA GLN A 381 -18.62 -26.17 -63.25
C GLN A 381 -18.38 -25.15 -64.37
N SER A 382 -17.44 -24.25 -64.12
CA SER A 382 -16.57 -23.69 -65.14
C SER A 382 -15.33 -23.13 -64.49
N SER A 383 -14.20 -23.60 -64.93
CA SER A 383 -12.85 -23.23 -64.53
C SER A 383 -12.60 -21.72 -64.72
N ILE A 384 -12.79 -20.96 -63.67
CA ILE A 384 -12.21 -19.62 -63.52
C ILE A 384 -11.20 -19.73 -62.40
N THR A 385 -9.95 -19.70 -62.77
CA THR A 385 -8.78 -19.55 -61.86
C THR A 385 -9.01 -18.31 -60.99
N ASN A 386 -9.46 -18.53 -59.79
CA ASN A 386 -9.52 -17.48 -58.77
C ASN A 386 -8.08 -17.20 -58.26
N ASN A 387 -7.30 -16.51 -59.11
CA ASN A 387 -6.00 -15.94 -58.75
C ASN A 387 -6.21 -14.69 -57.88
N GLN A 388 -6.85 -14.85 -56.74
CA GLN A 388 -6.69 -13.84 -55.67
C GLN A 388 -5.26 -13.99 -55.15
N SER A 389 -4.41 -13.00 -55.45
CA SER A 389 -3.03 -13.01 -55.00
C SER A 389 -2.99 -13.07 -53.44
N PRO A 390 -2.00 -13.74 -52.82
CA PRO A 390 -1.84 -13.75 -51.36
C PRO A 390 -1.87 -12.35 -50.74
N ILE A 391 -1.47 -11.33 -51.51
CA ILE A 391 -1.49 -9.91 -51.12
C ILE A 391 -2.91 -9.39 -50.95
N SER A 392 -3.87 -9.76 -51.83
CA SER A 392 -5.27 -9.31 -51.70
C SER A 392 -5.97 -9.91 -50.44
N ASN A 393 -5.61 -11.13 -50.08
CA ASN A 393 -6.12 -11.79 -48.86
C ASN A 393 -5.57 -11.13 -47.61
N LEU A 394 -4.27 -10.75 -47.57
CA LEU A 394 -3.68 -10.04 -46.45
C LEU A 394 -4.27 -8.64 -46.29
N GLN A 395 -4.49 -7.91 -47.38
CA GLN A 395 -5.12 -6.59 -47.35
C GLN A 395 -6.54 -6.64 -46.79
N SER A 396 -7.33 -7.63 -47.18
CA SER A 396 -8.68 -7.82 -46.67
C SER A 396 -8.68 -8.19 -45.19
N LEU A 397 -7.74 -9.02 -44.74
CA LEU A 397 -7.59 -9.39 -43.32
C LEU A 397 -7.24 -8.19 -42.48
N ILE A 398 -6.27 -7.36 -42.90
CA ILE A 398 -5.88 -6.12 -42.18
C ILE A 398 -7.06 -5.16 -42.11
N ALA A 399 -7.77 -4.94 -43.23
CA ALA A 399 -8.95 -4.06 -43.23
C ALA A 399 -10.05 -4.54 -42.29
N ASN A 400 -10.32 -5.86 -42.29
CA ASN A 400 -11.30 -6.46 -41.35
C ASN A 400 -10.87 -6.32 -39.89
N LEU A 401 -9.59 -6.51 -39.57
CA LEU A 401 -9.05 -6.31 -38.25
C LEU A 401 -9.17 -4.85 -37.80
N LEU A 402 -8.78 -3.87 -38.63
CA LEU A 402 -8.90 -2.46 -38.30
C LEU A 402 -10.36 -2.01 -38.13
N ASN A 403 -11.27 -2.55 -38.95
CA ASN A 403 -12.71 -2.29 -38.77
C ASN A 403 -13.25 -2.92 -37.47
N PHE A 404 -12.75 -4.10 -37.08
CA PHE A 404 -13.08 -4.72 -35.78
C PHE A 404 -12.57 -3.86 -34.63
N VAL A 405 -11.29 -3.44 -34.65
CA VAL A 405 -10.69 -2.55 -33.68
C VAL A 405 -11.48 -1.26 -33.55
N THR A 406 -11.85 -0.65 -34.66
CA THR A 406 -12.65 0.59 -34.67
C THR A 406 -14.02 0.38 -34.02
N ARG A 407 -14.70 -0.72 -34.34
CA ARG A 407 -16.03 -1.04 -33.78
C ARG A 407 -15.99 -1.28 -32.27
N HIS A 408 -14.93 -1.93 -31.79
CA HIS A 408 -14.74 -2.30 -30.40
C HIS A 408 -13.69 -1.43 -29.69
N PHE A 409 -13.42 -0.25 -30.23
CA PHE A 409 -12.43 0.69 -29.69
C PHE A 409 -12.61 0.98 -28.20
N PRO A 410 -13.83 1.18 -27.65
CA PRO A 410 -14.01 1.38 -26.22
C PRO A 410 -13.53 0.20 -25.35
N LEU A 411 -13.78 -1.04 -25.79
CA LEU A 411 -13.30 -2.24 -25.12
C LEU A 411 -11.77 -2.30 -25.12
N ILE A 412 -11.16 -2.03 -26.26
CA ILE A 412 -9.71 -2.06 -26.42
C ILE A 412 -9.04 -0.99 -25.55
N VAL A 413 -9.59 0.24 -25.55
CA VAL A 413 -9.09 1.33 -24.69
C VAL A 413 -9.19 0.94 -23.20
N CYS A 414 -10.33 0.41 -22.76
CA CYS A 414 -10.51 -0.01 -21.37
C CYS A 414 -9.50 -1.12 -20.99
N LEU A 415 -9.31 -2.11 -21.85
CA LEU A 415 -8.36 -3.19 -21.60
C LEU A 415 -6.92 -2.71 -21.59
N LEU A 416 -6.49 -1.96 -22.61
CA LEU A 416 -5.11 -1.47 -22.72
C LEU A 416 -4.76 -0.56 -21.54
N TRP A 417 -5.64 0.36 -21.16
CA TRP A 417 -5.38 1.25 -20.04
C TRP A 417 -5.32 0.52 -18.71
N SER A 418 -6.25 -0.41 -18.45
CA SER A 418 -6.25 -1.22 -17.24
C SER A 418 -5.01 -2.13 -17.14
N ILE A 419 -4.65 -2.80 -18.24
CA ILE A 419 -3.46 -3.67 -18.31
C ILE A 419 -2.18 -2.85 -18.12
N ALA A 420 -2.04 -1.70 -18.79
CA ALA A 420 -0.87 -0.83 -18.65
C ALA A 420 -0.70 -0.35 -17.21
N THR A 421 -1.80 0.01 -16.52
CA THR A 421 -1.77 0.42 -15.12
C THR A 421 -1.39 -0.73 -14.19
N ILE A 422 -1.90 -1.95 -14.43
CA ILE A 422 -1.54 -3.15 -13.64
C ILE A 422 -0.06 -3.51 -13.84
N ILE A 423 0.45 -3.48 -15.09
CA ILE A 423 1.88 -3.72 -15.36
C ILE A 423 2.75 -2.68 -14.67
N SER A 424 2.35 -1.40 -14.72
CA SER A 424 3.05 -0.33 -14.01
C SER A 424 3.09 -0.57 -12.50
N LEU A 425 1.97 -1.03 -11.91
CA LEU A 425 1.92 -1.41 -10.49
C LEU A 425 2.85 -2.56 -10.17
N ILE A 426 2.83 -3.65 -10.98
CA ILE A 426 3.72 -4.80 -10.77
C ILE A 426 5.18 -4.34 -10.76
N ASN A 427 5.61 -3.57 -11.76
CA ASN A 427 6.96 -3.02 -11.78
C ASN A 427 7.28 -2.15 -10.56
N TRP A 428 6.32 -1.37 -10.08
CA TRP A 428 6.47 -0.57 -8.88
C TRP A 428 6.66 -1.43 -7.63
N THR A 429 5.80 -2.42 -7.43
CA THR A 429 5.79 -3.27 -6.23
C THR A 429 6.95 -4.28 -6.20
N THR A 430 7.53 -4.65 -7.35
CA THR A 430 8.78 -5.42 -7.37
C THR A 430 9.95 -4.63 -6.80
N THR A 431 9.93 -3.29 -6.90
CA THR A 431 11.03 -2.42 -6.48
C THR A 431 10.79 -1.80 -5.10
N THR A 432 9.53 -1.55 -4.72
CA THR A 432 9.17 -0.85 -3.49
C THR A 432 8.28 -1.70 -2.58
N TRP A 433 8.26 -1.38 -1.28
CA TRP A 433 7.40 -2.03 -0.29
C TRP A 433 5.91 -1.63 -0.39
N SER A 434 5.57 -0.70 -1.28
CA SER A 434 4.22 -0.14 -1.40
C SER A 434 3.33 -0.96 -2.31
N SER A 435 2.80 -2.09 -1.82
CA SER A 435 1.85 -2.97 -2.53
C SER A 435 0.40 -2.59 -2.20
N GLN A 436 -0.03 -1.36 -2.58
CA GLN A 436 -1.36 -0.84 -2.27
C GLN A 436 -2.31 -0.87 -3.47
N GLY A 437 -3.52 -1.43 -3.27
CA GLY A 437 -4.54 -1.56 -4.32
C GLY A 437 -5.03 -0.23 -4.89
N ARG A 438 -4.99 0.87 -4.11
CA ARG A 438 -5.36 2.21 -4.60
C ARG A 438 -4.46 2.73 -5.72
N LEU A 439 -3.25 2.21 -5.87
CA LEU A 439 -2.31 2.64 -6.92
C LEU A 439 -2.80 2.32 -8.35
N VAL A 440 -3.80 1.44 -8.52
CA VAL A 440 -4.46 1.23 -9.82
C VAL A 440 -5.60 2.21 -10.10
N PHE A 441 -5.90 3.16 -9.23
CA PHE A 441 -7.06 4.04 -9.38
C PHE A 441 -6.99 5.00 -10.59
N ALA A 442 -5.80 5.22 -11.16
CA ALA A 442 -5.70 5.87 -12.47
C ALA A 442 -6.52 5.13 -13.56
N ALA A 443 -6.77 3.82 -13.39
CA ALA A 443 -7.62 3.02 -14.27
C ALA A 443 -9.01 2.71 -13.64
N LEU A 444 -9.40 3.31 -12.51
CA LEU A 444 -10.62 2.94 -11.80
C LEU A 444 -11.86 3.01 -12.67
N SER A 445 -12.01 4.04 -13.50
CA SER A 445 -13.14 4.16 -14.41
C SER A 445 -13.24 3.00 -15.40
N THR A 446 -12.11 2.56 -15.96
CA THR A 446 -12.07 1.43 -16.91
C THR A 446 -12.21 0.09 -16.20
N LEU A 447 -11.64 -0.07 -15.02
CA LEU A 447 -11.79 -1.27 -14.18
C LEU A 447 -13.26 -1.47 -13.76
N CYS A 448 -13.95 -0.44 -13.29
CA CYS A 448 -15.38 -0.52 -12.96
C CYS A 448 -16.23 -0.87 -14.19
N ALA A 449 -15.93 -0.29 -15.36
CA ALA A 449 -16.62 -0.59 -16.60
C ALA A 449 -16.43 -2.07 -17.01
N LEU A 450 -15.19 -2.58 -16.97
CA LEU A 450 -14.87 -3.97 -17.30
C LEU A 450 -15.45 -4.94 -16.28
N TRP A 451 -15.38 -4.61 -14.99
CA TRP A 451 -15.95 -5.44 -13.93
C TRP A 451 -17.46 -5.65 -14.10
N LEU A 452 -18.20 -4.54 -14.32
CA LEU A 452 -19.64 -4.62 -14.55
C LEU A 452 -19.99 -5.27 -15.90
N ALA A 453 -19.18 -5.08 -16.95
CA ALA A 453 -19.34 -5.81 -18.21
C ALA A 453 -19.20 -7.32 -18.00
N GLY A 454 -18.25 -7.75 -17.16
CA GLY A 454 -18.06 -9.15 -16.80
C GLY A 454 -19.17 -9.68 -15.90
N LEU A 455 -19.56 -8.95 -14.87
CA LEU A 455 -20.55 -9.43 -13.91
C LEU A 455 -21.96 -9.56 -14.51
N VAL A 456 -22.40 -8.58 -15.30
CA VAL A 456 -23.78 -8.50 -15.79
C VAL A 456 -23.92 -8.15 -17.28
N GLY A 457 -22.86 -7.76 -17.97
CA GLY A 457 -22.92 -7.28 -19.36
C GLY A 457 -23.45 -8.31 -20.36
N TRP A 458 -23.27 -9.58 -20.09
CA TRP A 458 -23.71 -10.72 -20.88
C TRP A 458 -25.13 -11.21 -20.55
N LEU A 459 -25.71 -10.74 -19.41
CA LEU A 459 -27.06 -11.10 -18.96
C LEU A 459 -28.15 -10.27 -19.65
N PRO A 460 -29.35 -10.79 -19.83
CA PRO A 460 -30.52 -10.01 -20.20
C PRO A 460 -30.84 -8.91 -19.17
N ARG A 461 -31.37 -7.78 -19.63
CA ARG A 461 -31.72 -6.62 -18.77
C ARG A 461 -32.54 -7.00 -17.52
N ARG A 462 -33.50 -7.91 -17.69
CA ARG A 462 -34.39 -8.36 -16.59
C ARG A 462 -33.62 -8.94 -15.40
N TRP A 463 -32.46 -9.54 -15.64
CA TRP A 463 -31.57 -10.09 -14.60
C TRP A 463 -30.46 -9.10 -14.20
N ALA A 464 -29.91 -8.37 -15.15
CA ALA A 464 -28.84 -7.42 -14.87
C ALA A 464 -29.30 -6.26 -13.98
N THR A 465 -30.49 -5.69 -14.21
CA THR A 465 -30.99 -4.52 -13.47
C THR A 465 -31.09 -4.76 -11.95
N PRO A 466 -31.73 -5.84 -11.45
CA PRO A 466 -31.82 -6.05 -10.00
C PRO A 466 -30.45 -6.36 -9.37
N ILE A 467 -29.54 -7.08 -10.06
CA ILE A 467 -28.19 -7.36 -9.58
C ILE A 467 -27.41 -6.04 -9.41
N VAL A 468 -27.44 -5.17 -10.43
CA VAL A 468 -26.78 -3.85 -10.40
C VAL A 468 -27.36 -2.98 -9.29
N ALA A 469 -28.69 -2.95 -9.15
CA ALA A 469 -29.34 -2.17 -8.10
C ALA A 469 -28.95 -2.67 -6.70
N GLY A 470 -28.98 -4.00 -6.48
CA GLY A 470 -28.54 -4.60 -5.21
C GLY A 470 -27.07 -4.30 -4.88
N LEU A 471 -26.19 -4.44 -5.88
CA LEU A 471 -24.78 -4.11 -5.72
C LEU A 471 -24.57 -2.61 -5.40
N GLY A 472 -25.27 -1.73 -6.10
CA GLY A 472 -25.20 -0.28 -5.86
C GLY A 472 -25.67 0.11 -4.45
N VAL A 473 -26.77 -0.49 -3.97
CA VAL A 473 -27.26 -0.30 -2.59
C VAL A 473 -26.27 -0.85 -1.56
N PHE A 474 -25.72 -2.03 -1.80
CA PHE A 474 -24.72 -2.64 -0.92
C PHE A 474 -23.46 -1.77 -0.81
N MET A 475 -22.90 -1.33 -1.94
CA MET A 475 -21.72 -0.44 -1.95
C MET A 475 -22.01 0.90 -1.26
N PHE A 476 -23.20 1.49 -1.50
CA PHE A 476 -23.61 2.69 -0.81
C PHE A 476 -23.72 2.50 0.70
N ALA A 477 -24.31 1.38 1.15
CA ALA A 477 -24.47 1.09 2.58
C ALA A 477 -23.12 0.97 3.29
N ILE A 478 -22.15 0.26 2.70
CA ILE A 478 -20.79 0.13 3.25
C ILE A 478 -20.08 1.51 3.26
N ALA A 479 -20.17 2.25 2.14
CA ALA A 479 -19.57 3.57 2.04
C ALA A 479 -20.14 4.57 3.05
N ALA A 480 -21.45 4.52 3.31
CA ALA A 480 -22.09 5.36 4.30
C ALA A 480 -21.77 4.94 5.75
N ALA A 481 -21.55 3.66 5.97
CA ALA A 481 -21.21 3.10 7.27
C ALA A 481 -19.75 3.40 7.69
N ALA A 482 -18.82 3.35 6.74
CA ALA A 482 -17.38 3.37 7.02
C ALA A 482 -16.91 4.58 7.86
N PRO A 483 -17.32 5.83 7.59
CA PRO A 483 -16.91 6.98 8.40
C PRO A 483 -17.29 6.86 9.88
N PHE A 484 -18.42 6.23 10.18
CA PHE A 484 -19.00 6.20 11.52
C PHE A 484 -18.74 4.89 12.27
N LEU A 485 -18.60 3.76 11.57
CA LEU A 485 -18.40 2.46 12.20
C LEU A 485 -16.93 2.06 12.30
N TRP A 486 -16.07 2.57 11.41
CA TRP A 486 -14.65 2.14 11.38
C TRP A 486 -13.69 3.32 11.49
N ILE A 487 -13.85 4.42 10.69
CA ILE A 487 -12.88 5.52 10.69
C ILE A 487 -12.96 6.30 12.00
N ARG A 488 -14.11 6.89 12.33
CA ARG A 488 -14.25 7.73 13.54
C ARG A 488 -13.93 6.98 14.84
N PRO A 489 -14.42 5.74 15.08
CA PRO A 489 -14.09 5.00 16.30
C PRO A 489 -12.61 4.73 16.48
N ALA A 490 -11.87 4.51 15.40
CA ALA A 490 -10.44 4.24 15.41
C ALA A 490 -9.60 5.41 15.99
N TYR A 491 -10.12 6.64 15.92
CA TYR A 491 -9.49 7.87 16.45
C TYR A 491 -10.21 8.44 17.66
N THR A 492 -10.98 7.61 18.35
CA THR A 492 -11.67 7.99 19.60
C THR A 492 -11.04 7.21 20.74
N VAL A 493 -10.61 7.93 21.78
CA VAL A 493 -10.08 7.28 23.00
C VAL A 493 -11.12 6.30 23.52
N PRO A 494 -10.75 5.03 23.73
CA PRO A 494 -11.68 4.01 24.23
C PRO A 494 -12.25 4.43 25.58
N ALA A 495 -13.57 4.41 25.71
CA ALA A 495 -14.26 4.80 26.94
C ALA A 495 -14.02 3.81 28.10
N ALA A 496 -13.77 2.55 27.77
CA ALA A 496 -13.30 1.49 28.67
C ALA A 496 -12.66 0.39 27.82
N PRO A 497 -11.58 -0.25 28.28
CA PRO A 497 -11.03 -1.41 27.59
C PRO A 497 -12.01 -2.60 27.68
N PRO A 498 -11.83 -3.64 26.85
CA PRO A 498 -12.53 -4.92 26.96
C PRO A 498 -12.40 -5.58 28.35
N ALA A 499 -11.42 -5.14 29.13
CA ALA A 499 -11.09 -5.60 30.49
C ALA A 499 -12.00 -5.03 31.62
N ALA A 500 -13.19 -4.54 31.32
CA ALA A 500 -14.10 -4.01 32.35
C ALA A 500 -14.47 -5.04 33.45
N ASP A 501 -14.31 -6.34 33.17
CA ASP A 501 -14.55 -7.44 34.10
C ASP A 501 -13.26 -7.96 34.80
N MET A 502 -12.07 -7.40 34.50
CA MET A 502 -10.81 -7.82 35.12
C MET A 502 -10.62 -7.18 36.48
N ALA A 503 -10.13 -7.96 37.45
CA ALA A 503 -9.70 -7.46 38.74
C ALA A 503 -8.34 -6.76 38.58
N PHE A 504 -8.31 -5.45 38.75
CA PHE A 504 -7.07 -4.68 38.82
C PHE A 504 -6.40 -4.85 40.19
N SER A 505 -5.12 -5.10 40.18
CA SER A 505 -4.28 -4.96 41.40
C SER A 505 -4.13 -3.48 41.69
N GLU A 506 -4.62 -3.04 42.85
CA GLU A 506 -4.51 -1.64 43.29
C GLU A 506 -3.03 -1.25 43.44
N MET A 507 -2.70 -0.06 42.95
CA MET A 507 -1.36 0.52 43.02
C MET A 507 -1.52 2.03 43.29
N ASP A 508 -0.56 2.63 43.93
CA ASP A 508 -0.49 4.09 44.08
C ASP A 508 0.94 4.55 43.81
N ALA A 509 1.28 4.63 42.53
CA ALA A 509 2.60 5.04 42.10
C ALA A 509 2.53 6.38 41.32
N VAL A 510 3.27 7.38 41.83
CA VAL A 510 3.26 8.74 41.30
C VAL A 510 4.57 9.02 40.56
N PHE A 511 4.45 9.39 39.29
CA PHE A 511 5.53 9.80 38.43
C PHE A 511 5.59 11.32 38.34
N GLY A 512 6.73 11.92 38.69
CA GLY A 512 7.03 13.35 38.53
C GLY A 512 6.02 14.29 39.21
N ASN A 513 5.22 13.82 40.17
CA ASN A 513 4.09 14.54 40.74
C ASN A 513 3.03 14.99 39.69
N GLN A 514 2.97 14.39 38.55
CA GLN A 514 2.08 14.75 37.44
C GLN A 514 1.12 13.61 37.06
N LEU A 515 1.60 12.39 37.01
CA LEU A 515 0.84 11.22 36.60
C LEU A 515 0.85 10.15 37.69
N ARG A 516 -0.32 9.56 37.97
CA ARG A 516 -0.52 8.50 38.97
C ARG A 516 -0.98 7.23 38.27
N LEU A 517 -0.32 6.11 38.55
CA LEU A 517 -0.77 4.77 38.23
C LEU A 517 -1.64 4.26 39.38
N LEU A 518 -2.93 4.02 39.12
CA LEU A 518 -3.93 3.61 40.11
C LEU A 518 -4.03 2.10 40.27
N GLY A 519 -3.71 1.36 39.22
CA GLY A 519 -3.77 -0.09 39.25
C GLY A 519 -3.40 -0.69 37.89
N TYR A 520 -3.13 -1.99 37.88
CA TYR A 520 -2.82 -2.74 36.67
C TYR A 520 -3.46 -4.13 36.71
N ALA A 521 -3.62 -4.72 35.52
CA ALA A 521 -4.03 -6.12 35.34
C ALA A 521 -3.21 -6.76 34.21
N VAL A 522 -2.72 -7.97 34.46
CA VAL A 522 -2.04 -8.79 33.45
C VAL A 522 -2.95 -9.96 33.10
N GLU A 523 -3.20 -10.19 31.81
CA GLU A 523 -4.10 -11.28 31.42
C GLU A 523 -3.51 -12.67 31.70
N GLN A 524 -2.17 -12.79 31.54
CA GLN A 524 -1.45 -14.06 31.65
C GLN A 524 -0.30 -13.94 32.67
N ALA A 525 -0.29 -14.78 33.68
CA ALA A 525 0.85 -14.92 34.60
C ALA A 525 1.99 -15.80 33.99
N ALA A 526 1.70 -16.55 32.94
CA ALA A 526 2.65 -17.37 32.20
C ALA A 526 2.38 -17.27 30.69
N ALA A 527 3.46 -17.33 29.90
CA ALA A 527 3.39 -17.27 28.44
C ALA A 527 4.48 -18.16 27.83
N GLN A 528 4.35 -18.49 26.55
CA GLN A 528 5.35 -19.23 25.77
C GLN A 528 6.06 -18.30 24.79
N PRO A 529 7.27 -18.64 24.30
CA PRO A 529 7.86 -17.95 23.17
C PRO A 529 6.90 -17.84 21.98
N GLY A 530 6.71 -16.62 21.46
CA GLY A 530 5.75 -16.33 20.40
C GLY A 530 4.37 -15.85 20.88
N ASP A 531 4.04 -16.00 22.17
CA ASP A 531 2.77 -15.52 22.71
C ASP A 531 2.77 -13.98 22.92
N PRO A 532 1.62 -13.30 22.84
CA PRO A 532 1.46 -11.96 23.36
C PRO A 532 1.23 -11.97 24.87
N VAL A 533 1.76 -10.98 25.56
CA VAL A 533 1.42 -10.66 26.94
C VAL A 533 0.65 -9.35 26.97
N TRP A 534 -0.56 -9.35 27.54
CA TRP A 534 -1.39 -8.17 27.66
C TRP A 534 -1.29 -7.55 29.05
N LEU A 535 -1.02 -6.24 29.08
CA LEU A 535 -1.04 -5.40 30.27
C LEU A 535 -2.10 -4.31 30.14
N HIS A 536 -2.97 -4.17 31.13
CA HIS A 536 -3.92 -3.07 31.26
C HIS A 536 -3.54 -2.21 32.45
N VAL A 537 -3.55 -0.88 32.28
CA VAL A 537 -3.08 0.06 33.30
C VAL A 537 -4.10 1.19 33.49
N GLN A 538 -4.44 1.47 34.72
CA GLN A 538 -5.31 2.60 35.09
C GLN A 538 -4.47 3.80 35.52
N TRP A 539 -4.68 4.92 34.85
CA TRP A 539 -3.96 6.16 35.02
C TRP A 539 -4.84 7.29 35.52
N GLU A 540 -4.24 8.25 36.23
CA GLU A 540 -4.84 9.53 36.61
C GLU A 540 -3.82 10.66 36.37
N ALA A 541 -4.23 11.74 35.72
CA ALA A 541 -3.48 12.99 35.74
C ALA A 541 -3.79 13.74 37.02
N ILE A 542 -2.77 14.00 37.86
CA ILE A 542 -2.98 14.64 39.16
C ILE A 542 -2.57 16.12 39.16
N ALA A 543 -1.81 16.56 38.20
CA ALA A 543 -1.40 17.93 37.99
C ALA A 543 -1.31 18.24 36.46
N PRO A 544 -1.22 19.52 36.04
CA PRO A 544 -0.92 19.85 34.67
C PRO A 544 0.43 19.24 34.23
N VAL A 545 0.46 18.67 33.06
CA VAL A 545 1.65 18.00 32.49
C VAL A 545 2.35 18.94 31.54
N ASP A 546 3.67 19.10 31.69
CA ASP A 546 4.46 20.14 31.04
C ASP A 546 4.95 19.75 29.63
N ARG A 547 4.97 18.43 29.32
CA ARG A 547 5.42 17.87 28.05
C ARG A 547 4.74 16.56 27.73
N ASP A 548 5.01 16.01 26.52
CA ASP A 548 4.47 14.72 26.13
C ASP A 548 5.37 13.59 26.60
N TRP A 549 4.85 12.86 27.57
CA TRP A 549 5.47 11.66 28.08
C TRP A 549 5.01 10.42 27.32
N SER A 550 5.96 9.67 26.79
CA SER A 550 5.75 8.33 26.24
C SER A 550 5.75 7.32 27.39
N VAL A 551 4.78 6.43 27.39
CA VAL A 551 4.79 5.28 28.29
C VAL A 551 5.61 4.18 27.60
N PHE A 552 6.58 3.61 28.33
CA PHE A 552 7.24 2.38 27.92
C PHE A 552 6.80 1.22 28.82
N VAL A 553 6.60 0.05 28.24
CA VAL A 553 6.33 -1.21 28.93
C VAL A 553 7.34 -2.22 28.43
N HIS A 554 8.11 -2.80 29.35
CA HIS A 554 9.17 -3.74 29.06
C HIS A 554 8.96 -5.09 29.73
N LEU A 555 9.20 -6.19 29.01
CA LEU A 555 9.42 -7.51 29.56
C LEU A 555 10.92 -7.79 29.55
N ASN A 556 11.55 -7.62 30.69
CA ASN A 556 13.00 -7.76 30.85
C ASN A 556 13.38 -9.21 31.13
N ASP A 557 14.43 -9.69 30.47
CA ASP A 557 15.09 -10.96 30.79
C ASP A 557 16.23 -10.65 31.78
N PRO A 558 16.16 -11.13 33.03
CA PRO A 558 17.19 -10.83 34.04
C PRO A 558 18.57 -11.38 33.69
N VAL A 559 18.62 -12.45 32.89
CA VAL A 559 19.91 -13.03 32.43
C VAL A 559 20.57 -12.08 31.43
N LEU A 560 19.79 -11.48 30.54
CA LEU A 560 20.30 -10.56 29.52
C LEU A 560 20.46 -9.12 30.04
N GLY A 561 19.75 -8.76 31.10
CA GLY A 561 19.73 -7.40 31.67
C GLY A 561 19.07 -6.37 30.74
N ARG A 562 18.15 -6.78 29.86
CA ARG A 562 17.45 -5.93 28.90
C ARG A 562 16.08 -6.49 28.52
N PRO A 563 15.18 -5.67 27.96
CA PRO A 563 13.90 -6.16 27.47
C PRO A 563 14.07 -7.09 26.27
N ILE A 564 13.29 -8.18 26.26
CA ILE A 564 13.11 -9.08 25.10
C ILE A 564 11.81 -8.79 24.36
N ALA A 565 10.87 -8.09 24.99
CA ALA A 565 9.69 -7.51 24.35
C ALA A 565 9.41 -6.15 25.00
N GLN A 566 8.98 -5.20 24.18
CA GLN A 566 8.63 -3.85 24.64
C GLN A 566 7.49 -3.26 23.83
N ARG A 567 6.77 -2.30 24.46
CA ARG A 567 5.74 -1.52 23.80
C ARG A 567 5.79 -0.08 24.33
N ASP A 568 6.05 0.84 23.39
CA ASP A 568 6.09 2.26 23.68
C ASP A 568 4.95 2.96 22.95
N MET A 569 4.21 3.83 23.65
CA MET A 569 3.17 4.66 23.04
C MET A 569 2.81 5.88 23.90
N TYR A 570 2.17 6.86 23.28
CA TYR A 570 1.47 7.88 24.06
C TYR A 570 0.23 7.29 24.74
N PRO A 571 -0.20 7.83 25.90
CA PRO A 571 -1.44 7.42 26.57
C PRO A 571 -2.67 7.42 25.66
N GLY A 572 -3.70 6.67 26.06
CA GLY A 572 -4.94 6.55 25.29
C GLY A 572 -4.74 5.81 23.97
N GLN A 573 -3.85 4.83 23.95
CA GLN A 573 -3.48 4.09 22.74
C GLN A 573 -2.90 5.01 21.64
N GLY A 574 -2.08 5.98 22.01
CA GLY A 574 -1.48 6.97 21.12
C GLY A 574 -2.30 8.25 20.92
N LEU A 575 -3.55 8.30 21.40
CA LEU A 575 -4.50 9.39 21.10
C LEU A 575 -4.47 10.53 22.13
N LEU A 576 -3.89 10.30 23.33
CA LEU A 576 -3.82 11.29 24.41
C LEU A 576 -2.38 11.82 24.55
N ALA A 577 -2.13 13.01 24.04
CA ALA A 577 -0.93 13.75 24.44
C ALA A 577 -1.03 14.16 25.90
N THR A 578 0.01 13.90 26.70
CA THR A 578 -0.06 14.18 28.15
C THR A 578 -0.21 15.66 28.45
N GLN A 579 0.28 16.57 27.60
CA GLN A 579 0.09 18.01 27.73
C GLN A 579 -1.38 18.45 27.66
N LEU A 580 -2.27 17.65 27.05
CA LEU A 580 -3.69 17.95 26.92
C LEU A 580 -4.53 17.40 28.09
N LEU A 581 -3.92 16.61 28.98
CA LEU A 581 -4.61 16.00 30.11
C LEU A 581 -4.98 17.07 31.17
N GLN A 582 -6.16 16.90 31.72
CA GLN A 582 -6.65 17.77 32.81
C GLN A 582 -6.46 17.08 34.15
N PRO A 583 -6.09 17.81 35.24
CA PRO A 583 -6.03 17.25 36.57
C PRO A 583 -7.35 16.56 36.96
N GLY A 584 -7.26 15.33 37.48
CA GLY A 584 -8.40 14.47 37.79
C GLY A 584 -8.91 13.61 36.63
N GLN A 585 -8.36 13.78 35.43
CA GLN A 585 -8.70 12.93 34.27
C GLN A 585 -8.13 11.52 34.47
N ARG A 586 -9.00 10.51 34.28
CA ARG A 586 -8.65 9.08 34.38
C ARG A 586 -8.87 8.39 33.03
N TRP A 587 -8.00 7.42 32.73
CA TRP A 587 -8.12 6.57 31.54
C TRP A 587 -7.51 5.20 31.83
N VAL A 588 -7.76 4.27 30.92
CA VAL A 588 -7.14 2.94 30.95
C VAL A 588 -6.45 2.70 29.61
N ASP A 589 -5.20 2.26 29.68
CA ASP A 589 -4.40 1.86 28.52
C ASP A 589 -4.24 0.34 28.49
N SER A 590 -4.12 -0.21 27.28
CA SER A 590 -3.81 -1.60 27.04
C SER A 590 -2.56 -1.71 26.17
N TYR A 591 -1.63 -2.53 26.62
CA TYR A 591 -0.33 -2.76 25.93
C TYR A 591 -0.20 -4.23 25.57
N ARG A 592 0.11 -4.50 24.30
CA ARG A 592 0.36 -5.84 23.78
C ARG A 592 1.85 -6.02 23.57
N LEU A 593 2.51 -6.84 24.39
CA LEU A 593 3.93 -7.15 24.28
C LEU A 593 4.07 -8.49 23.57
N GLN A 594 4.61 -8.49 22.37
CA GLN A 594 4.83 -9.70 21.57
C GLN A 594 6.15 -10.34 21.95
N LEU A 595 6.11 -11.51 22.58
CA LEU A 595 7.32 -12.29 22.86
C LEU A 595 7.93 -12.83 21.55
N PRO A 596 9.25 -12.74 21.37
CA PRO A 596 9.87 -13.34 20.21
C PRO A 596 9.79 -14.88 20.28
N GLN A 597 9.59 -15.53 19.14
CA GLN A 597 9.61 -17.00 19.03
C GLN A 597 10.96 -17.59 19.46
N THR A 598 12.01 -16.81 19.42
CA THR A 598 13.37 -17.17 19.81
C THR A 598 13.72 -16.88 21.26
N ALA A 599 12.74 -16.49 22.07
CA ALA A 599 12.94 -16.33 23.51
C ALA A 599 13.29 -17.67 24.15
N VAL A 600 14.32 -17.68 25.02
CA VAL A 600 14.83 -18.93 25.62
C VAL A 600 14.07 -19.22 26.90
N ALA A 601 13.37 -20.35 26.93
CA ALA A 601 12.61 -20.85 28.06
C ALA A 601 13.26 -22.11 28.67
N PRO A 602 13.07 -22.37 30.00
CA PRO A 602 12.30 -21.57 30.96
C PRO A 602 13.03 -20.32 31.44
N ALA A 603 12.25 -19.25 31.73
CA ALA A 603 12.75 -18.00 32.31
C ALA A 603 11.65 -17.33 33.15
N THR A 604 12.03 -16.38 34.00
CA THR A 604 11.10 -15.46 34.63
C THR A 604 11.41 -14.07 34.12
N LEU A 605 10.42 -13.43 33.51
CA LEU A 605 10.56 -12.10 32.91
C LEU A 605 10.01 -11.06 33.87
N ASP A 606 10.72 -9.95 34.03
CA ASP A 606 10.34 -8.81 34.85
C ASP A 606 9.54 -7.82 34.01
N LEU A 607 8.24 -7.66 34.33
CA LEU A 607 7.35 -6.68 33.68
C LEU A 607 7.49 -5.34 34.37
N THR A 608 7.99 -4.35 33.64
CA THR A 608 8.20 -2.99 34.14
C THR A 608 7.50 -1.95 33.28
N ILE A 609 7.10 -0.83 33.90
CA ILE A 609 6.49 0.32 33.25
C ILE A 609 7.16 1.62 33.70
N GLY A 610 7.25 2.59 32.82
CA GLY A 610 7.73 3.92 33.13
C GLY A 610 7.36 4.93 32.05
N LEU A 611 7.84 6.16 32.23
CA LEU A 611 7.58 7.26 31.30
C LEU A 611 8.89 7.93 30.90
N TYR A 612 8.96 8.38 29.64
CA TYR A 612 10.11 9.12 29.13
C TYR A 612 9.70 10.16 28.06
N ASP A 613 10.52 11.17 27.90
CA ASP A 613 10.42 12.14 26.79
C ASP A 613 11.09 11.55 25.55
N PHE A 614 10.33 11.38 24.47
CA PHE A 614 10.83 10.77 23.23
C PHE A 614 12.01 11.55 22.58
N ASN A 615 12.06 12.87 22.74
CA ASN A 615 13.08 13.70 22.11
C ASN A 615 14.39 13.75 22.88
N THR A 616 14.30 13.72 24.24
CA THR A 616 15.47 13.86 25.13
C THR A 616 15.90 12.54 25.75
N PHE A 617 15.04 11.50 25.71
CA PHE A 617 15.16 10.24 26.44
C PHE A 617 15.23 10.38 27.96
N GLU A 618 14.90 11.58 28.47
CA GLU A 618 14.78 11.83 29.91
C GLU A 618 13.61 11.03 30.48
N ARG A 619 13.85 10.26 31.55
CA ARG A 619 12.81 9.48 32.22
C ARG A 619 12.14 10.28 33.33
N LEU A 620 10.82 10.10 33.48
CA LEU A 620 10.05 10.73 34.54
C LEU A 620 10.14 9.86 35.82
N PRO A 621 10.84 10.31 36.88
CA PRO A 621 11.08 9.46 38.04
C PRO A 621 9.84 9.31 38.90
N LEU A 622 9.76 8.19 39.61
CA LEU A 622 8.89 7.96 40.74
C LEU A 622 9.33 8.78 41.96
N ALA A 623 8.43 8.98 42.92
CA ALA A 623 8.76 9.63 44.20
C ALA A 623 9.89 8.91 44.99
N SER A 624 10.14 7.63 44.70
CA SER A 624 11.27 6.85 45.23
C SER A 624 12.60 7.17 44.57
N GLY A 625 12.62 7.92 43.44
CA GLY A 625 13.78 8.20 42.60
C GLY A 625 14.08 7.11 41.56
N GLN A 626 13.30 6.05 41.52
CA GLN A 626 13.36 5.05 40.46
C GLN A 626 12.74 5.58 39.16
N ASP A 627 13.21 5.15 38.03
CA ASP A 627 12.75 5.58 36.70
C ASP A 627 11.84 4.54 35.99
N ALA A 628 11.61 3.41 36.63
CA ALA A 628 10.68 2.35 36.20
C ALA A 628 10.06 1.67 37.43
N LEU A 629 8.82 1.23 37.27
CA LEU A 629 8.05 0.51 38.29
C LEU A 629 7.96 -0.97 37.88
N HIS A 630 8.36 -1.87 38.75
CA HIS A 630 8.07 -3.29 38.64
C HIS A 630 6.60 -3.56 38.90
N LEU A 631 5.94 -4.30 38.02
CA LEU A 631 4.53 -4.66 38.15
C LEU A 631 4.34 -6.12 38.50
N ALA A 632 4.96 -7.04 37.75
CA ALA A 632 4.77 -8.47 37.94
C ALA A 632 5.95 -9.28 37.33
N ASP A 633 6.09 -10.50 37.79
CA ASP A 633 6.92 -11.52 37.16
C ASP A 633 6.08 -12.39 36.24
N ILE A 634 6.52 -12.58 34.99
CA ILE A 634 5.85 -13.42 33.99
C ILE A 634 6.69 -14.67 33.78
N ALA A 635 6.09 -15.85 34.02
CA ALA A 635 6.77 -17.11 33.75
C ALA A 635 6.82 -17.37 32.23
N LEU A 636 8.03 -17.50 31.67
CA LEU A 636 8.23 -17.95 30.29
C LEU A 636 8.38 -19.47 30.30
N GLU A 637 7.35 -20.17 29.85
CA GLU A 637 7.31 -21.63 29.81
C GLU A 637 7.82 -22.17 28.48
N PRO A 638 8.51 -23.33 28.48
CA PRO A 638 8.97 -23.96 27.24
C PRO A 638 7.79 -24.35 26.34
N VAL A 639 7.93 -24.14 25.04
CA VAL A 639 7.01 -24.68 24.03
C VAL A 639 7.21 -26.20 23.96
N PRO A 640 6.15 -27.03 24.09
CA PRO A 640 6.25 -28.46 23.86
C PRO A 640 6.65 -28.79 22.42
N GLY A 641 7.65 -29.63 22.21
CA GLY A 641 8.15 -30.00 20.89
C GLY A 641 9.18 -31.15 20.95
N GLU A 642 9.52 -31.65 19.76
CA GLU A 642 10.55 -32.72 19.61
C GLU A 642 11.99 -32.18 19.76
N THR A 643 12.15 -30.87 19.61
CA THR A 643 13.43 -30.17 19.75
C THR A 643 13.39 -29.16 20.89
N PRO A 644 14.50 -28.84 21.54
CA PRO A 644 14.59 -27.74 22.49
C PRO A 644 14.33 -26.38 21.79
N ASN A 645 13.71 -25.46 22.52
CA ASN A 645 13.32 -24.15 21.98
C ASN A 645 12.83 -24.25 20.53
N PRO A 646 11.69 -24.91 20.28
CA PRO A 646 11.21 -25.16 18.93
C PRO A 646 10.83 -23.84 18.25
N ILE A 647 11.34 -23.69 17.01
CA ILE A 647 11.08 -22.54 16.13
C ILE A 647 10.85 -23.04 14.71
N HIS A 648 10.39 -22.17 13.83
CA HIS A 648 10.22 -22.51 12.43
C HIS A 648 10.73 -21.36 11.56
N VAL A 649 11.98 -21.49 11.07
CA VAL A 649 12.59 -20.50 10.18
C VAL A 649 12.94 -21.15 8.85
N ASN A 650 12.29 -20.71 7.81
CA ASN A 650 12.46 -21.23 6.45
C ASN A 650 13.59 -20.47 5.72
N PHE A 651 14.52 -21.23 5.12
CA PHE A 651 15.60 -20.73 4.27
C PHE A 651 15.34 -21.20 2.82
N GLU A 652 14.75 -20.34 1.99
CA GLU A 652 14.45 -20.53 0.56
C GLU A 652 13.75 -21.85 0.19
N ASN A 653 12.96 -22.42 1.10
CA ASN A 653 12.29 -23.72 0.94
C ASN A 653 13.27 -24.90 0.69
N GLU A 654 14.55 -24.72 1.06
CA GLU A 654 15.58 -25.75 1.06
C GLU A 654 15.70 -26.35 2.45
N LEU A 655 15.88 -25.50 3.47
CA LEU A 655 16.16 -25.87 4.84
C LEU A 655 15.20 -25.15 5.79
N THR A 656 14.82 -25.84 6.87
CA THR A 656 14.07 -25.24 7.98
C THR A 656 14.84 -25.41 9.26
N LEU A 657 15.06 -24.33 10.01
CA LEU A 657 15.50 -24.38 11.38
C LEU A 657 14.30 -24.68 12.28
N ILE A 658 14.31 -25.79 12.98
CA ILE A 658 13.18 -26.32 13.77
C ILE A 658 13.38 -26.21 15.29
N GLY A 659 14.57 -25.83 15.75
CA GLY A 659 14.85 -25.63 17.17
C GLY A 659 16.32 -25.34 17.43
N PHE A 660 16.61 -24.93 18.67
CA PHE A 660 17.98 -24.61 19.08
C PHE A 660 18.24 -24.86 20.58
N GLU A 661 19.49 -25.06 20.94
CA GLU A 661 19.99 -25.04 22.32
C GLU A 661 21.13 -24.03 22.42
N LEU A 662 21.16 -23.26 23.48
CA LEU A 662 22.20 -22.27 23.75
C LEU A 662 22.64 -22.35 25.22
N SER A 663 23.93 -22.54 25.45
CA SER A 663 24.49 -22.60 26.81
C SER A 663 25.98 -22.23 26.81
N PRO A 664 26.43 -21.42 27.78
CA PRO A 664 25.61 -20.61 28.68
C PRO A 664 25.09 -19.35 27.96
N ARG A 665 24.04 -18.71 28.50
CA ARG A 665 23.47 -17.41 28.00
C ARG A 665 24.19 -16.20 28.60
N ARG A 666 24.96 -16.39 29.66
CA ARG A 666 25.77 -15.37 30.34
C ARG A 666 27.18 -15.89 30.48
N VAL A 667 28.17 -15.13 30.02
CA VAL A 667 29.57 -15.57 29.82
C VAL A 667 30.53 -14.44 30.15
N GLN A 668 31.80 -14.84 30.39
CA GLN A 668 32.93 -13.92 30.50
C GLN A 668 33.69 -13.85 29.16
N PRO A 669 34.41 -12.73 28.89
CA PRO A 669 35.36 -12.69 27.77
C PRO A 669 36.34 -13.90 27.79
N GLY A 670 36.62 -14.49 26.65
CA GLY A 670 37.43 -15.68 26.51
C GLY A 670 36.70 -17.00 26.74
N GLU A 671 35.48 -17.00 27.29
CA GLU A 671 34.68 -18.21 27.41
C GLU A 671 34.04 -18.64 26.09
N THR A 672 33.60 -19.90 26.05
CA THR A 672 32.99 -20.47 24.84
C THR A 672 31.48 -20.67 25.03
N VAL A 673 30.72 -20.20 24.05
CA VAL A 673 29.27 -20.44 23.93
C VAL A 673 29.06 -21.67 23.05
N SER A 674 28.30 -22.65 23.54
CA SER A 674 27.85 -23.79 22.76
C SER A 674 26.46 -23.50 22.18
N LEU A 675 26.33 -23.56 20.84
CA LEU A 675 25.10 -23.43 20.13
C LEU A 675 24.80 -24.66 19.30
N THR A 676 23.68 -25.32 19.58
CA THR A 676 23.22 -26.47 18.80
C THR A 676 21.95 -26.06 18.05
N LEU A 677 21.93 -26.26 16.74
CA LEU A 677 20.82 -25.99 15.85
C LEU A 677 20.22 -27.29 15.32
N TYR A 678 18.89 -27.35 15.27
CA TYR A 678 18.15 -28.50 14.73
C TYR A 678 17.52 -28.08 13.39
N TRP A 679 17.88 -28.82 12.34
CA TRP A 679 17.51 -28.48 10.96
C TRP A 679 16.76 -29.63 10.30
N GLU A 680 15.88 -29.26 9.34
CA GLU A 680 15.26 -30.21 8.42
C GLU A 680 15.46 -29.76 6.98
N GLY A 681 15.81 -30.70 6.09
CA GLY A 681 15.72 -30.49 4.65
C GLY A 681 14.25 -30.66 4.22
N GLN A 682 13.66 -29.65 3.61
CA GLN A 682 12.27 -29.72 3.15
C GLN A 682 12.09 -30.66 1.94
N ARG A 683 13.17 -30.97 1.26
CA ARG A 683 13.26 -31.88 0.10
C ARG A 683 14.61 -32.55 0.08
N PRO A 684 14.84 -33.61 -0.72
CA PRO A 684 16.17 -34.12 -0.93
C PRO A 684 17.10 -33.04 -1.47
N LEU A 685 18.13 -32.71 -0.74
CA LEU A 685 19.08 -31.67 -1.11
C LEU A 685 20.09 -32.20 -2.11
N THR A 686 20.48 -31.40 -3.09
CA THR A 686 21.51 -31.71 -4.08
C THR A 686 22.82 -30.98 -3.83
N THR A 687 22.81 -30.04 -2.89
CA THR A 687 23.90 -29.12 -2.58
C THR A 687 24.39 -29.36 -1.15
N ASP A 688 25.70 -29.33 -0.93
CA ASP A 688 26.30 -29.29 0.37
C ASP A 688 26.48 -27.85 0.81
N TYR A 689 25.86 -27.48 1.93
CA TYR A 689 25.86 -26.13 2.46
C TYR A 689 26.88 -25.94 3.58
N THR A 690 27.40 -24.74 3.72
CA THR A 690 28.15 -24.28 4.89
C THR A 690 27.24 -23.46 5.78
N PHE A 691 27.14 -23.81 7.05
CA PHE A 691 26.42 -23.11 8.08
C PHE A 691 27.37 -22.19 8.84
N PHE A 692 26.95 -20.97 9.11
CA PHE A 692 27.70 -20.06 9.97
C PHE A 692 26.89 -19.64 11.19
N ALA A 693 27.58 -19.42 12.30
CA ALA A 693 27.05 -18.74 13.48
C ALA A 693 28.08 -17.73 13.97
N GLN A 694 27.59 -16.52 14.33
CA GLN A 694 28.46 -15.41 14.73
C GLN A 694 27.82 -14.65 15.89
N ILE A 695 28.66 -14.18 16.82
CA ILE A 695 28.33 -13.23 17.86
C ILE A 695 28.88 -11.88 17.40
N VAL A 696 28.00 -10.89 17.18
CA VAL A 696 28.37 -9.64 16.51
C VAL A 696 28.09 -8.42 17.37
N GLY A 697 28.93 -7.40 17.26
CA GLY A 697 28.72 -6.09 17.85
C GLY A 697 27.89 -5.17 16.94
N GLU A 698 27.44 -4.03 17.46
CA GLU A 698 26.68 -3.02 16.71
C GLU A 698 27.48 -2.46 15.50
N ASP A 699 28.81 -2.40 15.62
CA ASP A 699 29.73 -1.98 14.57
C ASP A 699 30.07 -3.11 13.58
N THR A 700 29.35 -4.23 13.60
CA THR A 700 29.62 -5.45 12.84
C THR A 700 30.89 -6.21 13.23
N THR A 701 31.56 -5.82 14.33
CA THR A 701 32.70 -6.57 14.87
C THR A 701 32.25 -7.98 15.24
N ARG A 702 33.00 -8.97 14.78
CA ARG A 702 32.77 -10.39 15.12
C ARG A 702 33.53 -10.73 16.40
N TRP A 703 32.81 -10.94 17.50
CA TRP A 703 33.36 -11.32 18.79
C TRP A 703 33.58 -12.83 18.92
N ALA A 704 32.78 -13.62 18.21
CA ALA A 704 33.00 -15.04 17.95
C ALA A 704 32.38 -15.40 16.60
N ALA A 705 32.98 -16.34 15.88
CA ALA A 705 32.46 -16.84 14.62
C ALA A 705 32.93 -18.26 14.35
N GLN A 706 32.06 -19.06 13.76
CA GLN A 706 32.41 -20.39 13.25
C GLN A 706 31.61 -20.70 12.00
N ASP A 707 32.31 -21.22 10.99
CA ASP A 707 31.73 -21.72 9.75
C ASP A 707 31.93 -23.24 9.70
N LEU A 708 30.85 -23.99 9.43
CA LEU A 708 30.83 -25.44 9.41
C LEU A 708 30.32 -25.94 8.05
N PRO A 709 31.19 -26.51 7.19
CA PRO A 709 30.76 -27.26 6.00
C PRO A 709 30.02 -28.54 6.42
N VAL A 710 28.81 -28.73 5.92
CA VAL A 710 27.95 -29.86 6.26
C VAL A 710 27.53 -30.60 5.00
N PRO A 711 27.63 -31.94 4.91
CA PRO A 711 27.21 -32.69 3.73
C PRO A 711 25.68 -32.84 3.68
N THR A 712 25.00 -31.74 3.48
CA THR A 712 23.53 -31.66 3.50
C THR A 712 22.88 -32.47 2.37
N SER A 713 23.60 -32.73 1.29
CA SER A 713 23.12 -33.61 0.21
C SER A 713 22.89 -35.07 0.66
N ARG A 714 23.41 -35.45 1.85
CA ARG A 714 23.20 -36.76 2.47
C ARG A 714 22.09 -36.78 3.51
N TRP A 715 21.48 -35.64 3.78
CA TRP A 715 20.41 -35.57 4.76
C TRP A 715 19.12 -36.20 4.22
N PRO A 716 18.47 -37.06 5.01
CA PRO A 716 17.14 -37.54 4.65
C PRO A 716 16.15 -36.37 4.75
N ALA A 717 15.27 -36.25 3.76
CA ALA A 717 14.25 -35.21 3.76
C ALA A 717 13.29 -35.37 4.96
N ASN A 718 12.86 -34.25 5.52
CA ASN A 718 11.88 -34.16 6.61
C ASN A 718 12.33 -34.99 7.87
N GLN A 719 13.62 -35.01 8.16
CA GLN A 719 14.14 -35.60 9.38
C GLN A 719 15.08 -34.62 10.09
N PRO A 720 14.94 -34.46 11.41
CA PRO A 720 15.79 -33.55 12.18
C PRO A 720 17.28 -33.90 12.08
N GLN A 721 18.10 -32.92 11.80
CA GLN A 721 19.55 -33.00 11.74
C GLN A 721 20.16 -31.99 12.71
N ARG A 722 21.24 -32.36 13.37
CA ARG A 722 21.89 -31.56 14.40
C ARG A 722 23.19 -30.97 13.91
N VAL A 723 23.33 -29.63 14.03
CA VAL A 723 24.60 -28.91 13.77
C VAL A 723 24.99 -28.16 15.03
N THR A 724 26.19 -28.43 15.57
CA THR A 724 26.67 -27.82 16.82
C THR A 724 27.88 -26.93 16.57
N PHE A 725 27.78 -25.69 17.05
CA PHE A 725 28.81 -24.68 17.00
C PHE A 725 29.48 -24.53 18.37
N SER A 726 30.80 -24.26 18.35
CA SER A 726 31.58 -23.82 19.49
C SER A 726 32.06 -22.40 19.20
N LEU A 727 31.55 -21.43 19.91
CA LEU A 727 31.78 -20.00 19.67
C LEU A 727 32.67 -19.43 20.78
N PRO A 728 34.02 -19.53 20.69
CA PRO A 728 34.92 -18.93 21.66
C PRO A 728 34.88 -17.40 21.51
N LEU A 729 34.51 -16.70 22.58
CA LEU A 729 34.60 -15.27 22.64
C LEU A 729 36.05 -14.78 22.69
N ARG A 730 36.30 -13.65 22.08
CA ARG A 730 37.61 -12.98 22.20
C ARG A 730 37.79 -12.48 23.64
N ASP A 731 39.05 -12.53 24.14
CA ASP A 731 39.41 -12.04 25.47
C ASP A 731 39.13 -10.52 25.66
N ASP A 732 39.12 -9.78 24.57
CA ASP A 732 38.85 -8.32 24.54
C ASP A 732 37.38 -7.95 24.29
N THR A 733 36.45 -8.90 24.35
CA THR A 733 35.01 -8.66 24.15
C THR A 733 34.48 -7.77 25.27
N PRO A 734 33.91 -6.58 24.96
CA PRO A 734 33.37 -5.71 25.99
C PRO A 734 32.15 -6.29 26.69
N ALA A 735 31.93 -5.91 27.95
CA ALA A 735 30.72 -6.25 28.67
C ALA A 735 29.49 -5.60 28.02
N ASN A 736 28.64 -6.43 27.43
CA ASN A 736 27.41 -5.99 26.74
C ASN A 736 26.49 -7.20 26.46
N THR A 737 25.33 -6.95 25.86
CA THR A 737 24.45 -7.98 25.31
C THR A 737 24.59 -8.02 23.80
N TYR A 738 24.92 -9.19 23.26
CA TYR A 738 25.24 -9.37 21.85
C TYR A 738 24.26 -10.31 21.15
N PRO A 739 23.85 -9.99 19.90
CA PRO A 739 23.09 -10.91 19.08
C PRO A 739 23.93 -12.06 18.55
N ILE A 740 23.30 -13.23 18.48
CA ILE A 740 23.77 -14.37 17.71
C ILE A 740 23.06 -14.37 16.38
N ILE A 741 23.82 -14.25 15.30
CA ILE A 741 23.32 -14.39 13.94
C ILE A 741 23.78 -15.71 13.34
N LEU A 742 22.95 -16.27 12.49
CA LEU A 742 23.24 -17.52 11.77
C LEU A 742 22.76 -17.43 10.32
N GLY A 743 23.34 -18.26 9.48
CA GLY A 743 22.90 -18.38 8.10
C GLY A 743 23.53 -19.58 7.41
N VAL A 744 23.16 -19.75 6.16
CA VAL A 744 23.53 -20.89 5.32
C VAL A 744 23.98 -20.38 3.96
N TYR A 745 25.08 -20.89 3.44
CA TYR A 745 25.61 -20.46 2.16
C TYR A 745 26.34 -21.59 1.38
N THR A 746 26.53 -21.34 0.09
CA THR A 746 27.45 -22.08 -0.77
C THR A 746 28.55 -21.15 -1.30
N GLN A 747 29.73 -21.69 -1.55
CA GLN A 747 30.77 -20.93 -2.20
C GLN A 747 30.61 -21.03 -3.73
N THR A 748 30.59 -19.87 -4.38
CA THR A 748 30.49 -19.80 -5.84
C THR A 748 31.85 -20.07 -6.51
N ALA A 749 31.85 -20.44 -7.80
CA ALA A 749 33.06 -20.78 -8.53
C ALA A 749 34.06 -19.61 -8.68
N ASP A 750 33.62 -18.38 -8.54
CA ASP A 750 34.42 -17.14 -8.56
C ASP A 750 34.93 -16.73 -7.17
N GLY A 751 34.69 -17.57 -6.12
CA GLY A 751 35.13 -17.34 -4.76
C GLY A 751 34.18 -16.46 -3.93
N GLY A 752 33.02 -16.09 -4.47
CA GLY A 752 31.94 -15.42 -3.74
C GLY A 752 31.14 -16.38 -2.86
N PHE A 753 30.13 -15.83 -2.18
CA PHE A 753 29.21 -16.59 -1.33
C PHE A 753 27.78 -16.38 -1.82
N ASP A 754 27.06 -17.46 -2.04
CA ASP A 754 25.63 -17.47 -2.34
C ASP A 754 24.90 -17.91 -1.06
N ARG A 755 24.23 -16.97 -0.39
CA ARG A 755 23.58 -17.18 0.90
C ARG A 755 22.11 -17.42 0.72
N LEU A 756 21.56 -18.40 1.43
CA LEU A 756 20.12 -18.61 1.50
C LEU A 756 19.46 -17.48 2.32
N GLN A 757 18.43 -16.90 1.78
CA GLN A 757 17.61 -15.88 2.46
C GLN A 757 16.53 -16.53 3.31
N THR A 758 16.16 -15.90 4.41
CA THR A 758 15.00 -16.31 5.19
C THR A 758 13.70 -15.96 4.49
N VAL A 759 12.68 -16.79 4.68
CA VAL A 759 11.35 -16.64 4.10
C VAL A 759 10.36 -16.38 5.22
N THR A 760 9.63 -15.27 5.16
CA THR A 760 8.56 -14.93 6.11
C THR A 760 7.33 -15.82 5.91
N GLU A 761 6.39 -15.81 6.86
CA GLU A 761 5.12 -16.56 6.76
C GLU A 761 4.29 -16.19 5.53
N ASP A 762 4.39 -14.95 5.07
CA ASP A 762 3.74 -14.47 3.84
C ASP A 762 4.58 -14.70 2.57
N GLY A 763 5.67 -15.48 2.65
CA GLY A 763 6.47 -15.93 1.51
C GLY A 763 7.51 -14.94 1.00
N ARG A 764 7.77 -13.84 1.71
CA ARG A 764 8.80 -12.87 1.31
C ARG A 764 10.19 -13.37 1.66
N LEU A 765 11.14 -13.20 0.74
CA LEU A 765 12.56 -13.30 1.04
C LEU A 765 12.99 -12.06 1.83
N THR A 766 13.75 -12.29 2.89
CA THR A 766 14.26 -11.22 3.75
C THR A 766 15.79 -11.24 3.79
N ASP A 767 16.38 -11.25 4.97
CA ASP A 767 17.82 -11.16 5.12
C ASP A 767 18.53 -12.47 4.76
N ASP A 768 19.80 -12.37 4.37
CA ASP A 768 20.70 -13.49 4.10
C ASP A 768 21.33 -14.07 5.39
N PHE A 769 20.78 -13.69 6.54
CA PHE A 769 21.08 -14.21 7.88
C PHE A 769 19.83 -14.16 8.76
N PHE A 770 19.83 -14.90 9.85
CA PHE A 770 18.77 -14.88 10.86
C PHE A 770 19.33 -14.49 12.21
N LEU A 771 18.72 -13.50 12.88
CA LEU A 771 19.01 -13.16 14.28
C LEU A 771 18.30 -14.18 15.17
N LEU A 772 19.07 -15.08 15.79
CA LEU A 772 18.50 -16.16 16.58
C LEU A 772 18.08 -15.67 17.96
N THR A 773 19.01 -15.19 18.76
CA THR A 773 18.75 -14.75 20.13
C THR A 773 19.93 -13.92 20.65
N LEU A 774 19.93 -13.59 21.92
CA LEU A 774 20.94 -12.76 22.56
C LEU A 774 21.72 -13.52 23.62
N ILE A 775 22.98 -13.11 23.84
CA ILE A 775 23.78 -13.50 24.98
C ILE A 775 24.27 -12.29 25.76
N ARG A 776 24.52 -12.46 27.04
CA ARG A 776 25.15 -11.47 27.93
C ARG A 776 26.64 -11.80 28.12
N VAL A 777 27.51 -10.80 27.90
CA VAL A 777 28.94 -10.83 28.29
C VAL A 777 29.12 -9.86 29.45
N ASP A 778 29.71 -10.29 30.56
CA ASP A 778 29.92 -9.51 31.79
C ASP A 778 31.32 -8.90 31.89
#